data_1b52795a1a3c46051bf3cba0e14a500e
#
_entry.id   1b52795a1a3c46051bf3cba0e14a500e
#
_cell.length_a   1.000
_cell.length_b   1.000
_cell.length_c   1.000
_cell.angle_alpha   90.00
_cell.angle_beta   90.00
_cell.angle_gamma   90.00
#
_symmetry.space_group_name_H-M   'P 1'
#
loop_
_entity.id
_entity.type
_entity.pdbx_description
1 polymer ?
#
loop_
_entity_poly.entity_id
_entity_poly.type
_entity_poly.pdbx_seq_one_letter_code
_entity_poly.pdbx_strand_id
1 'polypeptide(L)'
;MDFKLVSDYAPMGDQPEAIAQLVGSIRHGSKHNTLLGVTGSGKTFTVANVIAQLNRPTLVLSHNKTLAAQLYGEFRNFFPENAVEYFVSYYDYYQPEAYLPSTDTFIEKDLSINAEIEKLRLRTVATLLSGRRDVIVVSSVSCLYGAGNPADFHATAINIRVGQVVSYKHFLYKLVEALYTRTERDLEPATFRVNGDTVDIMAAFGEFGSQCFRVMFYDNEVEAIQTIDPATGQRIHSLDNLTLYPTSLFVTTKERINCAVQQIYLDLGRQIEFFERAGRTTEAQRIKQRVEYDVEMIKELGYCPGIENYSRYFDGRAEGTRPFCLIDYFPKDYMLVVDESHVTLPQVHAMYGGDRARKENLVEYGFRLPAAKDNRPVTFAEFEQLQGTSIYVSATPADYELMKSEGVIVEQLIRPTGLVDPPLEVRVTANQIDDLLEEIDKRVKDDDKVLVTTITKRMAEELSKYFDRVGVRNRYIHSDVDTLERIQILEDLRAGMFDVLVGVNLLREGLDLPEVALVAILDADKEGFLRNVRSLTQIAGRAARHSQGNVILYADTCTDSMRYAIEQSNRRREKQVRYNMEHGMLPRRAQKSGTGQSTLLSARTDVPEIAASYPLAEDHYMAAADVQRTYAASENIDTLIDKAREDMERAAKSLDFLAAAKFRDRMYELQKLKEENRKG
;
A
#
# COMPACT_ATOMS: atom_id res chain seq x y z
N MET A 1 -19.06 12.34 -17.90
CA MET A 1 -19.55 10.97 -18.25
C MET A 1 -20.03 10.33 -16.97
N ASP A 2 -20.99 9.42 -17.06
CA ASP A 2 -21.49 8.66 -15.92
C ASP A 2 -20.76 7.32 -15.85
N PHE A 3 -20.70 6.73 -14.66
CA PHE A 3 -20.17 5.39 -14.51
C PHE A 3 -21.09 4.36 -15.16
N LYS A 4 -20.51 3.50 -15.99
CA LYS A 4 -21.19 2.42 -16.68
C LYS A 4 -20.65 1.08 -16.21
N LEU A 5 -21.38 0.46 -15.27
CA LEU A 5 -21.03 -0.86 -14.77
C LEU A 5 -21.34 -1.94 -15.81
N VAL A 6 -20.32 -2.74 -16.14
CA VAL A 6 -20.43 -3.90 -17.04
C VAL A 6 -20.12 -5.15 -16.20
N SER A 7 -21.05 -6.10 -16.17
CA SER A 7 -20.87 -7.36 -15.43
C SER A 7 -21.79 -8.44 -15.98
N ASP A 8 -21.27 -9.66 -16.06
CA ASP A 8 -22.06 -10.87 -16.36
C ASP A 8 -22.87 -11.35 -15.15
N TYR A 9 -22.68 -10.71 -13.98
CA TYR A 9 -23.32 -11.07 -12.74
C TYR A 9 -24.37 -10.03 -12.34
N ALA A 10 -25.49 -10.51 -11.79
CA ALA A 10 -26.45 -9.69 -11.05
C ALA A 10 -26.18 -9.77 -9.54
N PRO A 11 -26.49 -8.71 -8.78
CA PRO A 11 -26.40 -8.77 -7.31
C PRO A 11 -27.23 -9.89 -6.72
N MET A 12 -26.62 -10.70 -5.85
CA MET A 12 -27.25 -11.89 -5.24
C MET A 12 -27.05 -11.90 -3.71
N GLY A 13 -27.83 -12.72 -3.03
CA GLY A 13 -27.75 -12.87 -1.57
C GLY A 13 -28.06 -11.56 -0.85
N ASP A 14 -27.16 -11.14 0.03
CA ASP A 14 -27.28 -9.89 0.78
C ASP A 14 -26.88 -8.65 -0.06
N GLN A 15 -26.29 -8.83 -1.25
CA GLN A 15 -25.75 -7.71 -2.06
C GLN A 15 -26.81 -6.67 -2.44
N PRO A 16 -28.03 -7.04 -2.93
CA PRO A 16 -29.05 -6.04 -3.28
C PRO A 16 -29.42 -5.14 -2.09
N GLU A 17 -29.60 -5.74 -0.92
CA GLU A 17 -29.94 -5.01 0.29
C GLU A 17 -28.77 -4.15 0.77
N ALA A 18 -27.56 -4.69 0.79
CA ALA A 18 -26.36 -3.95 1.16
C ALA A 18 -26.12 -2.72 0.25
N ILE A 19 -26.30 -2.87 -1.06
CA ILE A 19 -26.22 -1.77 -2.02
C ILE A 19 -27.27 -0.71 -1.71
N ALA A 20 -28.53 -1.12 -1.51
CA ALA A 20 -29.63 -0.19 -1.23
C ALA A 20 -29.42 0.56 0.09
N GLN A 21 -28.94 -0.12 1.14
CA GLN A 21 -28.66 0.48 2.45
C GLN A 21 -27.50 1.50 2.35
N LEU A 22 -26.38 1.14 1.70
CA LEU A 22 -25.25 2.04 1.53
C LEU A 22 -25.62 3.28 0.70
N VAL A 23 -26.26 3.09 -0.45
CA VAL A 23 -26.68 4.19 -1.31
C VAL A 23 -27.70 5.07 -0.61
N GLY A 24 -28.67 4.47 0.09
CA GLY A 24 -29.66 5.19 0.88
C GLY A 24 -29.02 6.03 1.99
N SER A 25 -28.16 5.43 2.81
CA SER A 25 -27.45 6.10 3.89
C SER A 25 -26.63 7.29 3.38
N ILE A 26 -25.85 7.11 2.32
CA ILE A 26 -25.01 8.16 1.72
C ILE A 26 -25.88 9.28 1.13
N ARG A 27 -26.98 8.97 0.46
CA ARG A 27 -27.90 9.99 -0.07
C ARG A 27 -28.61 10.79 1.04
N HIS A 28 -28.80 10.20 2.21
CA HIS A 28 -29.33 10.89 3.40
C HIS A 28 -28.25 11.68 4.18
N GLY A 29 -27.01 11.70 3.68
CA GLY A 29 -25.93 12.54 4.21
C GLY A 29 -25.00 11.88 5.22
N SER A 30 -25.11 10.55 5.40
CA SER A 30 -24.12 9.82 6.21
C SER A 30 -22.73 9.95 5.62
N LYS A 31 -21.76 10.40 6.42
CA LYS A 31 -20.37 10.54 6.00
C LYS A 31 -19.59 9.23 6.11
N HIS A 32 -19.93 8.39 7.07
CA HIS A 32 -19.18 7.18 7.38
C HIS A 32 -20.09 5.97 7.39
N ASN A 33 -19.77 4.97 6.59
CA ASN A 33 -20.58 3.77 6.41
C ASN A 33 -19.65 2.56 6.55
N THR A 34 -20.12 1.50 7.23
CA THR A 34 -19.35 0.27 7.40
C THR A 34 -20.03 -0.89 6.69
N LEU A 35 -19.31 -1.52 5.75
CA LEU A 35 -19.70 -2.76 5.09
C LEU A 35 -18.96 -3.93 5.72
N LEU A 36 -19.66 -4.73 6.52
CA LEU A 36 -19.17 -6.01 7.01
C LEU A 36 -19.44 -7.08 5.96
N GLY A 37 -18.40 -7.46 5.22
CA GLY A 37 -18.52 -8.48 4.19
C GLY A 37 -17.54 -9.63 4.41
N VAL A 38 -18.07 -10.86 4.51
CA VAL A 38 -17.22 -12.05 4.65
C VAL A 38 -16.37 -12.28 3.40
N THR A 39 -15.29 -13.02 3.54
CA THR A 39 -14.44 -13.42 2.39
C THR A 39 -15.28 -14.21 1.38
N GLY A 40 -15.21 -13.82 0.10
CA GLY A 40 -15.96 -14.47 -0.98
C GLY A 40 -17.43 -14.02 -1.13
N SER A 41 -17.90 -13.02 -0.38
CA SER A 41 -19.25 -12.47 -0.54
C SER A 41 -19.40 -11.50 -1.72
N GLY A 42 -18.31 -11.13 -2.40
CA GLY A 42 -18.32 -10.19 -3.53
C GLY A 42 -18.39 -8.72 -3.10
N LYS A 43 -17.63 -8.34 -2.05
CA LYS A 43 -17.54 -6.96 -1.55
C LYS A 43 -17.21 -5.94 -2.63
N THR A 44 -16.21 -6.25 -3.49
CA THR A 44 -15.79 -5.38 -4.59
C THR A 44 -16.94 -5.10 -5.56
N PHE A 45 -17.73 -6.12 -5.90
CA PHE A 45 -18.88 -5.97 -6.78
C PHE A 45 -19.99 -5.11 -6.14
N THR A 46 -20.23 -5.27 -4.84
CA THR A 46 -21.16 -4.40 -4.09
C THR A 46 -20.70 -2.95 -4.13
N VAL A 47 -19.41 -2.69 -3.86
CA VAL A 47 -18.83 -1.34 -3.93
C VAL A 47 -18.93 -0.78 -5.36
N ALA A 48 -18.65 -1.57 -6.40
CA ALA A 48 -18.79 -1.16 -7.79
C ALA A 48 -20.23 -0.71 -8.12
N ASN A 49 -21.24 -1.45 -7.65
CA ASN A 49 -22.66 -1.06 -7.80
C ASN A 49 -22.99 0.24 -7.06
N VAL A 50 -22.43 0.45 -5.86
CA VAL A 50 -22.60 1.71 -5.11
C VAL A 50 -21.96 2.88 -5.86
N ILE A 51 -20.75 2.72 -6.40
CA ILE A 51 -20.06 3.74 -7.22
C ILE A 51 -20.92 4.12 -8.44
N ALA A 52 -21.42 3.12 -9.17
CA ALA A 52 -22.24 3.35 -10.35
C ALA A 52 -23.54 4.12 -10.03
N GLN A 53 -24.19 3.82 -8.89
CA GLN A 53 -25.44 4.48 -8.50
C GLN A 53 -25.25 5.88 -7.88
N LEU A 54 -24.10 6.14 -7.24
CA LEU A 54 -23.80 7.45 -6.65
C LEU A 54 -23.14 8.40 -7.66
N ASN A 55 -22.48 7.86 -8.66
CA ASN A 55 -21.83 8.61 -9.74
C ASN A 55 -20.86 9.68 -9.25
N ARG A 56 -19.96 9.32 -8.31
CA ARG A 56 -18.96 10.22 -7.73
C ARG A 56 -17.54 9.72 -7.97
N PRO A 57 -16.57 10.61 -8.24
CA PRO A 57 -15.16 10.24 -8.25
C PRO A 57 -14.79 9.49 -6.97
N THR A 58 -14.09 8.37 -7.10
CA THR A 58 -13.86 7.47 -5.98
C THR A 58 -12.38 7.15 -5.80
N LEU A 59 -11.89 7.27 -4.58
CA LEU A 59 -10.59 6.76 -4.15
C LEU A 59 -10.80 5.44 -3.39
N VAL A 60 -10.18 4.37 -3.88
CA VAL A 60 -10.14 3.06 -3.20
C VAL A 60 -8.77 2.91 -2.57
N LEU A 61 -8.74 2.90 -1.25
CA LEU A 61 -7.51 2.81 -0.46
C LEU A 61 -7.31 1.39 0.07
N SER A 62 -6.16 0.80 -0.26
CA SER A 62 -5.75 -0.53 0.18
C SER A 62 -4.46 -0.45 1.01
N HIS A 63 -4.23 -1.42 1.89
CA HIS A 63 -3.04 -1.43 2.77
C HIS A 63 -1.75 -1.88 2.06
N ASN A 64 -1.81 -2.56 0.92
CA ASN A 64 -0.62 -2.98 0.18
C ASN A 64 -0.78 -2.92 -1.35
N LYS A 65 0.35 -2.99 -2.08
CA LYS A 65 0.40 -2.90 -3.55
C LYS A 65 -0.30 -4.08 -4.24
N THR A 66 -0.13 -5.30 -3.72
CA THR A 66 -0.67 -6.53 -4.33
C THR A 66 -2.21 -6.52 -4.33
N LEU A 67 -2.80 -6.17 -3.18
CA LEU A 67 -4.25 -6.04 -3.09
C LEU A 67 -4.77 -4.87 -3.93
N ALA A 68 -4.05 -3.74 -3.95
CA ALA A 68 -4.38 -2.61 -4.81
C ALA A 68 -4.36 -3.02 -6.30
N ALA A 69 -3.38 -3.81 -6.75
CA ALA A 69 -3.31 -4.32 -8.13
C ALA A 69 -4.48 -5.24 -8.46
N GLN A 70 -4.86 -6.12 -7.53
CA GLN A 70 -6.04 -6.98 -7.69
C GLN A 70 -7.32 -6.15 -7.83
N LEU A 71 -7.55 -5.20 -6.91
CA LEU A 71 -8.72 -4.31 -6.95
C LEU A 71 -8.76 -3.47 -8.22
N TYR A 72 -7.61 -2.95 -8.67
CA TYR A 72 -7.50 -2.23 -9.94
C TYR A 72 -7.98 -3.09 -11.11
N GLY A 73 -7.52 -4.35 -11.21
CA GLY A 73 -7.98 -5.28 -12.24
C GLY A 73 -9.47 -5.57 -12.17
N GLU A 74 -10.02 -5.78 -10.97
CA GLU A 74 -11.45 -6.00 -10.75
C GLU A 74 -12.28 -4.79 -11.18
N PHE A 75 -11.92 -3.57 -10.74
CA PHE A 75 -12.63 -2.34 -11.11
C PHE A 75 -12.51 -2.02 -12.62
N ARG A 76 -11.36 -2.26 -13.23
CA ARG A 76 -11.18 -2.08 -14.68
C ARG A 76 -12.09 -3.01 -15.49
N ASN A 77 -12.31 -4.24 -15.01
CA ASN A 77 -13.25 -5.16 -15.64
C ASN A 77 -14.71 -4.69 -15.47
N PHE A 78 -15.06 -4.15 -14.30
CA PHE A 78 -16.39 -3.63 -14.04
C PHE A 78 -16.69 -2.30 -14.76
N PHE A 79 -15.67 -1.50 -15.05
CA PHE A 79 -15.80 -0.17 -15.65
C PHE A 79 -14.87 0.02 -16.86
N PRO A 80 -15.02 -0.79 -17.92
CA PRO A 80 -14.12 -0.76 -19.08
C PRO A 80 -14.18 0.55 -19.89
N GLU A 81 -15.27 1.32 -19.79
CA GLU A 81 -15.48 2.58 -20.51
C GLU A 81 -15.14 3.82 -19.65
N ASN A 82 -14.86 3.64 -18.34
CA ASN A 82 -14.57 4.72 -17.41
C ASN A 82 -13.08 4.77 -17.05
N ALA A 83 -12.65 5.86 -16.45
CA ALA A 83 -11.27 6.00 -16.01
C ALA A 83 -11.03 5.24 -14.71
N VAL A 84 -10.33 4.12 -14.78
CA VAL A 84 -9.83 3.40 -13.63
C VAL A 84 -8.32 3.58 -13.60
N GLU A 85 -7.80 4.19 -12.54
CA GLU A 85 -6.41 4.60 -12.40
C GLU A 85 -5.72 3.86 -11.23
N TYR A 86 -4.39 3.74 -11.31
CA TYR A 86 -3.58 3.03 -10.33
C TYR A 86 -2.50 3.94 -9.74
N PHE A 87 -2.52 4.13 -8.42
CA PHE A 87 -1.61 5.04 -7.74
C PHE A 87 -1.00 4.39 -6.50
N VAL A 88 0.16 3.76 -6.66
CA VAL A 88 0.91 3.12 -5.56
C VAL A 88 2.32 3.69 -5.46
N SER A 89 3.10 3.25 -4.48
CA SER A 89 4.51 3.62 -4.38
C SER A 89 5.27 3.18 -5.64
N TYR A 90 6.02 4.09 -6.24
CA TYR A 90 6.79 3.85 -7.47
C TYR A 90 8.21 3.34 -7.21
N TYR A 91 8.54 3.04 -5.96
CA TYR A 91 9.82 2.43 -5.60
C TYR A 91 9.73 0.90 -5.67
N ASP A 92 10.68 0.28 -6.38
CA ASP A 92 10.89 -1.18 -6.32
C ASP A 92 11.65 -1.54 -5.06
N TYR A 93 12.63 -0.71 -4.72
CA TYR A 93 13.38 -0.77 -3.48
C TYR A 93 13.46 0.65 -2.89
N TYR A 94 13.32 0.76 -1.58
CA TYR A 94 13.43 2.03 -0.88
C TYR A 94 14.03 1.85 0.51
N GLN A 95 15.25 2.38 0.68
CA GLN A 95 15.89 2.52 1.97
C GLN A 95 15.92 4.03 2.32
N PRO A 96 15.14 4.47 3.30
CA PRO A 96 15.18 5.87 3.71
C PRO A 96 16.51 6.22 4.38
N GLU A 97 16.96 7.44 4.17
CA GLU A 97 18.10 7.97 4.94
C GLU A 97 17.77 7.99 6.43
N ALA A 98 18.72 7.60 7.26
CA ALA A 98 18.55 7.59 8.71
C ALA A 98 19.88 7.84 9.41
N TYR A 99 19.82 8.36 10.63
CA TYR A 99 20.98 8.45 11.50
C TYR A 99 20.70 7.73 12.82
N LEU A 100 21.62 6.86 13.21
CA LEU A 100 21.57 6.09 14.44
C LEU A 100 22.57 6.68 15.45
N PRO A 101 22.12 7.51 16.41
CA PRO A 101 23.03 8.17 17.36
C PRO A 101 23.81 7.19 18.23
N SER A 102 23.23 6.02 18.55
CA SER A 102 23.86 4.99 19.41
C SER A 102 25.12 4.37 18.81
N THR A 103 25.23 4.33 17.47
CA THR A 103 26.34 3.73 16.74
C THR A 103 27.08 4.71 15.86
N ASP A 104 26.72 6.01 15.91
CA ASP A 104 27.21 7.07 15.01
C ASP A 104 27.20 6.65 13.53
N THR A 105 26.09 5.99 13.13
CA THR A 105 25.97 5.44 11.77
C THR A 105 24.97 6.24 10.98
N PHE A 106 25.41 6.81 9.84
CA PHE A 106 24.53 7.39 8.85
C PHE A 106 24.22 6.36 7.77
N ILE A 107 22.93 6.12 7.56
CA ILE A 107 22.41 5.26 6.50
C ILE A 107 22.01 6.15 5.34
N GLU A 108 22.66 5.99 4.21
CA GLU A 108 22.31 6.73 3.01
C GLU A 108 20.99 6.28 2.43
N LYS A 109 20.29 7.20 1.78
CA LYS A 109 19.08 6.87 1.00
C LYS A 109 19.49 6.04 -0.20
N ASP A 110 18.86 4.86 -0.32
CA ASP A 110 18.99 4.00 -1.50
C ASP A 110 17.60 3.68 -2.06
N LEU A 111 17.46 3.74 -3.39
CA LEU A 111 16.16 3.53 -4.03
C LEU A 111 16.30 3.06 -5.47
N SER A 112 15.34 2.28 -5.90
CA SER A 112 15.11 1.91 -7.30
C SER A 112 13.71 2.35 -7.71
N ILE A 113 13.61 3.12 -8.79
CA ILE A 113 12.35 3.68 -9.30
C ILE A 113 11.81 2.79 -10.41
N ASN A 114 10.52 2.49 -10.34
CA ASN A 114 9.78 1.86 -11.41
C ASN A 114 9.17 2.91 -12.33
N ALA A 115 9.73 3.02 -13.53
CA ALA A 115 9.29 4.01 -14.51
C ALA A 115 7.83 3.80 -14.97
N GLU A 116 7.34 2.55 -15.02
CA GLU A 116 5.97 2.28 -15.45
C GLU A 116 4.95 2.71 -14.38
N ILE A 117 5.25 2.46 -13.09
CA ILE A 117 4.38 2.95 -12.00
C ILE A 117 4.42 4.47 -11.93
N GLU A 118 5.57 5.11 -12.17
CA GLU A 118 5.67 6.57 -12.20
C GLU A 118 4.77 7.16 -13.30
N LYS A 119 4.75 6.57 -14.50
CA LYS A 119 3.84 6.96 -15.58
C LYS A 119 2.36 6.80 -15.18
N LEU A 120 2.00 5.69 -14.51
CA LEU A 120 0.64 5.48 -14.01
C LEU A 120 0.22 6.53 -12.98
N ARG A 121 1.12 6.95 -12.11
CA ARG A 121 0.89 8.04 -11.13
C ARG A 121 0.66 9.38 -11.82
N LEU A 122 1.48 9.72 -12.82
CA LEU A 122 1.31 10.93 -13.62
C LEU A 122 -0.04 10.92 -14.36
N ARG A 123 -0.39 9.78 -14.96
CA ARG A 123 -1.67 9.59 -15.64
C ARG A 123 -2.85 9.80 -14.68
N THR A 124 -2.79 9.22 -13.49
CA THR A 124 -3.81 9.39 -12.44
C THR A 124 -4.05 10.86 -12.13
N VAL A 125 -2.97 11.62 -11.90
CA VAL A 125 -3.05 13.05 -11.58
C VAL A 125 -3.61 13.85 -12.73
N ALA A 126 -3.16 13.57 -13.97
CA ALA A 126 -3.69 14.21 -15.17
C ALA A 126 -5.18 13.94 -15.37
N THR A 127 -5.62 12.68 -15.17
CA THR A 127 -7.03 12.29 -15.24
C THR A 127 -7.88 13.04 -14.22
N LEU A 128 -7.42 13.16 -12.97
CA LEU A 128 -8.14 13.91 -11.94
C LEU A 128 -8.25 15.39 -12.26
N LEU A 129 -7.19 16.00 -12.83
CA LEU A 129 -7.17 17.42 -13.21
C LEU A 129 -7.85 17.72 -14.54
N SER A 130 -8.16 16.72 -15.37
CA SER A 130 -8.90 16.91 -16.63
C SER A 130 -10.35 17.36 -16.44
N GLY A 131 -10.86 17.37 -15.21
CA GLY A 131 -12.25 17.66 -14.89
C GLY A 131 -13.19 16.48 -15.10
N ARG A 132 -12.68 15.32 -15.48
CA ARG A 132 -13.43 14.08 -15.59
C ARG A 132 -13.97 13.63 -14.24
N ARG A 133 -15.23 13.21 -14.19
CA ARG A 133 -15.87 12.82 -12.92
C ARG A 133 -16.06 11.32 -12.76
N ASP A 134 -16.00 10.57 -13.83
CA ASP A 134 -16.12 9.11 -13.87
C ASP A 134 -14.75 8.42 -13.64
N VAL A 135 -14.11 8.77 -12.53
CA VAL A 135 -12.75 8.34 -12.18
C VAL A 135 -12.77 7.49 -10.91
N ILE A 136 -12.19 6.30 -10.98
CA ILE A 136 -11.86 5.46 -9.84
C ILE A 136 -10.34 5.38 -9.73
N VAL A 137 -9.78 5.79 -8.61
CA VAL A 137 -8.35 5.62 -8.34
C VAL A 137 -8.17 4.53 -7.28
N VAL A 138 -7.47 3.48 -7.63
CA VAL A 138 -7.07 2.45 -6.67
C VAL A 138 -5.64 2.72 -6.19
N SER A 139 -5.47 2.86 -4.88
CA SER A 139 -4.21 3.29 -4.30
C SER A 139 -3.81 2.48 -3.07
N SER A 140 -2.51 2.43 -2.79
CA SER A 140 -2.01 2.07 -1.47
C SER A 140 -1.92 3.30 -0.57
N VAL A 141 -1.57 3.11 0.70
CA VAL A 141 -1.37 4.21 1.66
C VAL A 141 -0.30 5.24 1.23
N SER A 142 0.49 4.93 0.19
CA SER A 142 1.45 5.86 -0.40
C SER A 142 0.83 7.13 -0.99
N CYS A 143 -0.48 7.13 -1.27
CA CYS A 143 -1.21 8.32 -1.71
C CYS A 143 -1.28 9.44 -0.64
N LEU A 144 -0.97 9.11 0.61
CA LEU A 144 -0.97 10.03 1.74
C LEU A 144 0.39 10.72 1.96
N TYR A 145 1.38 10.41 1.12
CA TYR A 145 2.66 11.15 1.04
C TYR A 145 2.58 12.28 0.04
N GLY A 146 3.60 13.14 0.05
CA GLY A 146 3.68 14.29 -0.85
C GLY A 146 3.55 13.92 -2.34
N ALA A 147 2.62 14.59 -3.03
CA ALA A 147 2.32 14.37 -4.44
C ALA A 147 2.45 15.64 -5.31
N GLY A 148 3.17 16.65 -4.82
CA GLY A 148 3.25 17.95 -5.48
C GLY A 148 1.99 18.83 -5.29
N ASN A 149 2.08 20.08 -5.71
CA ASN A 149 0.98 21.04 -5.61
C ASN A 149 0.05 20.91 -6.82
N PRO A 150 -1.25 20.58 -6.66
CA PRO A 150 -2.20 20.48 -7.78
C PRO A 150 -2.27 21.74 -8.65
N ALA A 151 -2.20 22.93 -8.03
CA ALA A 151 -2.29 24.19 -8.75
C ALA A 151 -1.07 24.42 -9.65
N ASP A 152 0.13 24.04 -9.22
CA ASP A 152 1.36 24.19 -9.99
C ASP A 152 1.41 23.19 -11.14
N PHE A 153 1.00 21.95 -10.90
CA PHE A 153 0.91 20.93 -11.94
C PHE A 153 -0.10 21.34 -13.04
N HIS A 154 -1.25 21.88 -12.63
CA HIS A 154 -2.25 22.39 -13.58
C HIS A 154 -1.75 23.63 -14.33
N ALA A 155 -1.06 24.55 -13.66
CA ALA A 155 -0.54 25.78 -14.30
C ALA A 155 0.55 25.48 -15.32
N THR A 156 1.32 24.40 -15.16
CA THR A 156 2.37 23.97 -16.08
C THR A 156 1.82 23.15 -17.26
N ALA A 157 0.53 22.74 -17.21
CA ALA A 157 -0.09 22.04 -18.32
C ALA A 157 -0.20 22.96 -19.56
N ILE A 158 0.16 22.43 -20.71
CA ILE A 158 0.15 23.16 -21.98
C ILE A 158 -1.16 22.86 -22.71
N ASN A 159 -2.02 23.87 -22.79
CA ASN A 159 -3.28 23.77 -23.54
C ASN A 159 -3.15 24.52 -24.86
N ILE A 160 -3.35 23.84 -25.96
CA ILE A 160 -3.37 24.42 -27.31
C ILE A 160 -4.59 23.95 -28.10
N ARG A 161 -5.03 24.77 -29.03
CA ARG A 161 -6.14 24.45 -29.94
C ARG A 161 -5.84 24.95 -31.34
N VAL A 162 -6.44 24.33 -32.32
CA VAL A 162 -6.35 24.76 -33.72
C VAL A 162 -6.89 26.20 -33.88
N GLY A 163 -6.19 27.04 -34.66
CA GLY A 163 -6.46 28.45 -34.82
C GLY A 163 -6.01 29.36 -33.68
N GLN A 164 -5.34 28.83 -32.67
CA GLN A 164 -4.80 29.64 -31.59
C GLN A 164 -3.50 30.35 -32.02
N VAL A 165 -3.46 31.65 -31.79
CA VAL A 165 -2.21 32.42 -31.97
C VAL A 165 -1.35 32.31 -30.74
N VAL A 166 -0.24 31.62 -30.87
CA VAL A 166 0.78 31.44 -29.83
C VAL A 166 2.16 31.42 -30.43
N SER A 167 3.08 32.20 -29.89
CA SER A 167 4.45 32.22 -30.43
C SER A 167 5.05 30.83 -30.43
N TYR A 168 5.53 30.38 -31.60
CA TYR A 168 6.22 29.11 -31.78
C TYR A 168 7.36 28.91 -30.77
N LYS A 169 8.20 29.94 -30.57
CA LYS A 169 9.28 29.89 -29.58
C LYS A 169 8.77 29.75 -28.15
N HIS A 170 7.65 30.41 -27.82
CA HIS A 170 7.04 30.31 -26.51
C HIS A 170 6.45 28.92 -26.26
N PHE A 171 5.89 28.30 -27.28
CA PHE A 171 5.40 26.91 -27.21
C PHE A 171 6.55 25.94 -26.91
N LEU A 172 7.69 26.05 -27.62
CA LEU A 172 8.87 25.23 -27.36
C LEU A 172 9.44 25.46 -25.94
N TYR A 173 9.43 26.71 -25.48
CA TYR A 173 9.86 27.03 -24.12
C TYR A 173 8.95 26.38 -23.08
N LYS A 174 7.62 26.38 -23.27
CA LYS A 174 6.67 25.69 -22.39
C LYS A 174 6.88 24.17 -22.34
N LEU A 175 7.25 23.54 -23.47
CA LEU A 175 7.59 22.11 -23.47
C LEU A 175 8.79 21.82 -22.56
N VAL A 176 9.82 22.67 -22.61
CA VAL A 176 10.98 22.53 -21.71
C VAL A 176 10.63 22.82 -20.26
N GLU A 177 9.76 23.80 -19.96
CA GLU A 177 9.24 24.06 -18.62
C GLU A 177 8.43 22.88 -18.08
N ALA A 178 7.68 22.17 -18.94
CA ALA A 178 6.96 20.95 -18.62
C ALA A 178 7.87 19.71 -18.57
N LEU A 179 9.19 19.91 -18.61
CA LEU A 179 10.26 18.90 -18.53
C LEU A 179 10.32 17.93 -19.72
N TYR A 180 9.81 18.32 -20.89
CA TYR A 180 10.05 17.57 -22.13
C TYR A 180 11.46 17.86 -22.66
N THR A 181 12.15 16.82 -23.10
CA THR A 181 13.51 16.92 -23.65
C THR A 181 13.49 16.97 -25.16
N ARG A 182 14.21 17.91 -25.75
CA ARG A 182 14.36 17.96 -27.22
C ARG A 182 15.29 16.85 -27.69
N THR A 183 14.87 16.13 -28.73
CA THR A 183 15.67 15.07 -29.36
C THR A 183 15.78 15.30 -30.88
N GLU A 184 16.87 14.83 -31.47
CA GLU A 184 17.04 14.72 -32.94
C GLU A 184 17.01 13.26 -33.39
N ARG A 185 16.87 12.33 -32.44
CA ARG A 185 16.78 10.88 -32.64
C ARG A 185 15.32 10.42 -32.63
N ASP A 186 15.10 9.12 -32.44
CA ASP A 186 13.77 8.56 -32.28
C ASP A 186 13.06 9.17 -31.07
N LEU A 187 11.74 9.30 -31.20
CA LEU A 187 10.89 9.86 -30.16
C LEU A 187 10.69 8.82 -29.06
N GLU A 188 11.12 9.17 -27.86
CA GLU A 188 10.88 8.42 -26.63
C GLU A 188 9.82 9.15 -25.76
N PRO A 189 9.17 8.50 -24.81
CA PRO A 189 8.25 9.17 -23.88
C PRO A 189 8.93 10.40 -23.22
N ALA A 190 8.18 11.50 -23.09
CA ALA A 190 8.66 12.78 -22.57
C ALA A 190 9.71 13.49 -23.46
N THR A 191 9.74 13.21 -24.77
CA THR A 191 10.60 13.93 -25.72
C THR A 191 9.81 14.64 -26.82
N PHE A 192 10.42 15.64 -27.44
CA PHE A 192 9.88 16.29 -28.62
C PHE A 192 10.93 16.52 -29.68
N ARG A 193 10.53 16.53 -30.94
CA ARG A 193 11.36 16.76 -32.11
C ARG A 193 10.81 17.91 -32.94
N VAL A 194 11.69 18.73 -33.46
CA VAL A 194 11.36 19.92 -34.23
C VAL A 194 11.81 19.75 -35.69
N ASN A 195 10.87 19.85 -36.62
CA ASN A 195 11.13 19.83 -38.06
C ASN A 195 10.46 21.05 -38.76
N GLY A 196 11.22 22.15 -38.94
CA GLY A 196 10.68 23.40 -39.43
C GLY A 196 9.56 23.93 -38.54
N ASP A 197 8.37 24.13 -39.08
CA ASP A 197 7.18 24.63 -38.38
C ASP A 197 6.37 23.50 -37.71
N THR A 198 6.89 22.29 -37.71
CA THR A 198 6.23 21.11 -37.16
C THR A 198 6.94 20.63 -35.89
N VAL A 199 6.18 20.34 -34.85
CA VAL A 199 6.67 19.80 -33.60
C VAL A 199 6.01 18.44 -33.31
N ASP A 200 6.81 17.37 -33.32
CA ASP A 200 6.37 16.04 -32.94
C ASP A 200 6.67 15.82 -31.44
N ILE A 201 5.69 15.43 -30.66
CA ILE A 201 5.78 15.34 -29.21
C ILE A 201 5.32 13.95 -28.77
N MET A 202 6.22 13.21 -28.11
CA MET A 202 5.85 11.95 -27.47
C MET A 202 5.43 12.25 -26.04
N ALA A 203 4.14 12.11 -25.75
CA ALA A 203 3.64 12.32 -24.39
C ALA A 203 4.31 11.36 -23.39
N ALA A 204 4.54 11.81 -22.18
CA ALA A 204 5.12 10.99 -21.13
C ALA A 204 4.21 9.80 -20.77
N PHE A 205 2.90 9.98 -20.90
CA PHE A 205 1.85 8.99 -20.64
C PHE A 205 0.62 9.28 -21.51
N GLY A 206 -0.26 8.29 -21.70
CA GLY A 206 -1.50 8.41 -22.46
C GLY A 206 -2.52 7.37 -22.03
N GLU A 207 -3.75 7.49 -22.53
CA GLU A 207 -4.87 6.62 -22.17
C GLU A 207 -4.63 5.15 -22.61
N PHE A 208 -3.84 4.94 -23.67
CA PHE A 208 -3.50 3.63 -24.23
C PHE A 208 -1.98 3.46 -24.48
N GLY A 209 -1.14 3.99 -23.57
CA GLY A 209 0.30 4.06 -23.75
C GLY A 209 0.77 5.45 -24.17
N SER A 210 2.06 5.60 -24.46
CA SER A 210 2.60 6.89 -24.91
C SER A 210 2.05 7.25 -26.27
N GLN A 211 1.36 8.39 -26.39
CA GLN A 211 0.80 8.89 -27.63
C GLN A 211 1.74 9.94 -28.24
N CYS A 212 1.89 9.89 -29.57
CA CYS A 212 2.68 10.86 -30.31
C CYS A 212 1.75 11.88 -30.97
N PHE A 213 2.00 13.14 -30.69
CA PHE A 213 1.25 14.26 -31.23
C PHE A 213 2.12 15.07 -32.18
N ARG A 214 1.53 15.51 -33.29
CA ARG A 214 2.13 16.46 -34.22
C ARG A 214 1.36 17.77 -34.17
N VAL A 215 2.07 18.84 -33.85
CA VAL A 215 1.56 20.21 -33.86
C VAL A 215 2.19 20.95 -35.02
N MET A 216 1.38 21.45 -35.93
CA MET A 216 1.83 22.19 -37.10
C MET A 216 1.52 23.68 -36.91
N PHE A 217 2.50 24.51 -37.19
CA PHE A 217 2.37 25.96 -37.08
C PHE A 217 2.42 26.61 -38.48
N TYR A 218 1.64 27.66 -38.65
CA TYR A 218 1.82 28.63 -39.72
C TYR A 218 2.15 29.97 -39.07
N ASP A 219 3.42 30.38 -39.15
CA ASP A 219 3.99 31.50 -38.40
C ASP A 219 3.79 31.33 -36.88
N ASN A 220 2.87 32.04 -36.24
CA ASN A 220 2.54 31.95 -34.85
C ASN A 220 1.13 31.41 -34.56
N GLU A 221 0.49 30.81 -35.55
CA GLU A 221 -0.85 30.20 -35.44
C GLU A 221 -0.71 28.68 -35.47
N VAL A 222 -1.46 27.98 -34.62
CA VAL A 222 -1.57 26.52 -34.65
C VAL A 222 -2.48 26.12 -35.79
N GLU A 223 -1.90 25.64 -36.91
CA GLU A 223 -2.63 25.25 -38.11
C GLU A 223 -3.36 23.91 -37.93
N ALA A 224 -2.67 22.91 -37.33
CA ALA A 224 -3.25 21.59 -37.15
C ALA A 224 -2.62 20.87 -35.94
N ILE A 225 -3.44 20.02 -35.33
CA ILE A 225 -3.02 19.10 -34.27
C ILE A 225 -3.43 17.69 -34.69
N GLN A 226 -2.49 16.74 -34.65
CA GLN A 226 -2.71 15.37 -35.11
C GLN A 226 -2.10 14.37 -34.15
N THR A 227 -2.74 13.21 -34.02
CA THR A 227 -2.08 12.01 -33.45
C THR A 227 -1.39 11.28 -34.58
N ILE A 228 -0.14 10.91 -34.39
CA ILE A 228 0.68 10.21 -35.38
C ILE A 228 1.23 8.90 -34.85
N ASP A 229 1.53 7.99 -35.76
CA ASP A 229 2.34 6.80 -35.45
C ASP A 229 3.82 7.24 -35.31
N PRO A 230 4.49 7.02 -34.16
CA PRO A 230 5.85 7.49 -33.95
C PRO A 230 6.90 6.84 -34.86
N ALA A 231 6.63 5.61 -35.35
CA ALA A 231 7.57 4.88 -36.21
C ALA A 231 7.46 5.32 -37.67
N THR A 232 6.24 5.54 -38.17
CA THR A 232 5.98 5.87 -39.58
C THR A 232 5.75 7.35 -39.85
N GLY A 233 5.42 8.11 -38.78
CA GLY A 233 5.00 9.52 -38.91
C GLY A 233 3.65 9.74 -39.58
N GLN A 234 2.89 8.64 -39.81
CA GLN A 234 1.57 8.72 -40.44
C GLN A 234 0.52 9.25 -39.47
N ARG A 235 -0.37 10.10 -39.98
CA ARG A 235 -1.51 10.63 -39.23
C ARG A 235 -2.51 9.51 -38.90
N ILE A 236 -2.89 9.42 -37.62
CA ILE A 236 -3.94 8.52 -37.14
C ILE A 236 -5.26 9.29 -37.02
N HIS A 237 -5.27 10.39 -36.26
CA HIS A 237 -6.45 11.24 -36.05
C HIS A 237 -6.07 12.72 -36.11
N SER A 238 -7.05 13.59 -36.38
CA SER A 238 -6.94 15.05 -36.21
C SER A 238 -7.65 15.42 -34.91
N LEU A 239 -7.10 16.39 -34.18
CA LEU A 239 -7.62 16.90 -32.93
C LEU A 239 -7.87 18.40 -33.03
N ASP A 240 -8.93 18.90 -32.40
CA ASP A 240 -9.21 20.32 -32.29
C ASP A 240 -8.46 21.01 -31.18
N ASN A 241 -8.13 20.25 -30.13
CA ASN A 241 -7.38 20.73 -28.98
C ASN A 241 -6.46 19.63 -28.44
N LEU A 242 -5.42 20.05 -27.72
CA LEU A 242 -4.45 19.17 -27.06
C LEU A 242 -4.06 19.76 -25.71
N THR A 243 -4.09 18.91 -24.67
CA THR A 243 -3.54 19.22 -23.36
C THR A 243 -2.35 18.30 -23.10
N LEU A 244 -1.18 18.88 -22.90
CA LEU A 244 0.02 18.18 -22.51
C LEU A 244 0.32 18.47 -21.03
N TYR A 245 0.50 17.43 -20.25
CA TYR A 245 0.83 17.54 -18.85
C TYR A 245 2.34 17.41 -18.61
N PRO A 246 2.87 17.97 -17.51
CA PRO A 246 4.28 17.83 -17.16
C PRO A 246 4.70 16.36 -16.99
N THR A 247 5.97 16.10 -17.18
CA THR A 247 6.55 14.74 -17.08
C THR A 247 6.95 14.35 -15.67
N SER A 248 6.77 15.22 -14.67
CA SER A 248 7.02 14.97 -13.24
C SER A 248 5.91 15.59 -12.38
N LEU A 249 5.60 14.96 -11.24
CA LEU A 249 4.69 15.51 -10.24
C LEU A 249 5.26 16.75 -9.52
N PHE A 250 6.59 16.87 -9.47
CA PHE A 250 7.29 17.96 -8.82
C PHE A 250 7.85 18.94 -9.87
N VAL A 251 6.96 19.73 -10.44
CA VAL A 251 7.33 20.80 -11.39
C VAL A 251 7.36 22.13 -10.65
N THR A 252 8.38 22.92 -10.88
CA THR A 252 8.51 24.25 -10.29
C THR A 252 9.14 25.22 -11.29
N THR A 253 8.75 26.50 -11.22
CA THR A 253 9.29 27.54 -12.10
C THR A 253 10.66 28.03 -11.62
N LYS A 254 11.47 28.62 -12.54
CA LYS A 254 12.78 29.18 -12.18
C LYS A 254 12.65 30.26 -11.09
N GLU A 255 11.62 31.08 -11.13
CA GLU A 255 11.34 32.10 -10.11
C GLU A 255 11.13 31.46 -8.74
N ARG A 256 10.39 30.35 -8.67
CA ARG A 256 10.18 29.61 -7.42
C ARG A 256 11.45 28.94 -6.93
N ILE A 257 12.28 28.38 -7.83
CA ILE A 257 13.60 27.84 -7.46
C ILE A 257 14.43 28.94 -6.80
N ASN A 258 14.50 30.13 -7.39
CA ASN A 258 15.27 31.23 -6.83
C ASN A 258 14.74 31.68 -5.46
N CYS A 259 13.42 31.79 -5.29
CA CYS A 259 12.82 32.08 -3.99
C CYS A 259 13.10 30.98 -2.96
N ALA A 260 12.99 29.72 -3.35
CA ALA A 260 13.27 28.58 -2.48
C ALA A 260 14.73 28.57 -2.02
N VAL A 261 15.67 28.82 -2.93
CA VAL A 261 17.10 28.88 -2.62
C VAL A 261 17.42 30.00 -1.62
N GLN A 262 16.78 31.18 -1.76
CA GLN A 262 16.95 32.27 -0.80
C GLN A 262 16.45 31.87 0.59
N GLN A 263 15.28 31.23 0.69
CA GLN A 263 14.73 30.75 1.96
C GLN A 263 15.59 29.65 2.58
N ILE A 264 16.11 28.71 1.76
CA ILE A 264 17.05 27.67 2.21
C ILE A 264 18.27 28.28 2.86
N TYR A 265 18.88 29.31 2.25
CA TYR A 265 20.06 29.99 2.83
C TYR A 265 19.73 30.74 4.13
N LEU A 266 18.55 31.36 4.23
CA LEU A 266 18.10 32.02 5.46
C LEU A 266 17.93 31.01 6.60
N ASP A 267 17.30 29.87 6.34
CA ASP A 267 17.12 28.82 7.34
C ASP A 267 18.44 28.10 7.66
N LEU A 268 19.34 27.95 6.69
CA LEU A 268 20.69 27.46 6.92
C LEU A 268 21.46 28.35 7.90
N GLY A 269 21.42 29.69 7.69
CA GLY A 269 22.05 30.64 8.60
C GLY A 269 21.55 30.52 10.01
N ARG A 270 20.21 30.42 10.18
CA ARG A 270 19.56 30.23 11.51
C ARG A 270 19.99 28.92 12.16
N GLN A 271 20.07 27.84 11.38
CA GLN A 271 20.44 26.54 11.90
C GLN A 271 21.91 26.44 12.29
N ILE A 272 22.81 27.06 11.53
CA ILE A 272 24.24 27.19 11.88
C ILE A 272 24.38 27.94 13.20
N GLU A 273 23.76 29.13 13.31
CA GLU A 273 23.80 29.93 14.55
C GLU A 273 23.24 29.16 15.75
N PHE A 274 22.18 28.38 15.57
CA PHE A 274 21.63 27.51 16.62
C PHE A 274 22.66 26.48 17.10
N PHE A 275 23.33 25.75 16.20
CA PHE A 275 24.34 24.77 16.56
C PHE A 275 25.59 25.41 17.18
N GLU A 276 26.06 26.53 16.67
CA GLU A 276 27.21 27.26 17.22
C GLU A 276 26.94 27.73 18.65
N ARG A 277 25.77 28.32 18.90
CA ARG A 277 25.33 28.73 20.27
C ARG A 277 25.25 27.55 21.23
N ALA A 278 24.89 26.36 20.75
CA ALA A 278 24.84 25.12 21.51
C ALA A 278 26.22 24.45 21.67
N GLY A 279 27.30 25.01 21.10
CA GLY A 279 28.63 24.41 21.11
C GLY A 279 28.81 23.20 20.16
N ARG A 280 27.87 22.97 19.25
CA ARG A 280 27.78 21.82 18.35
C ARG A 280 28.41 22.18 16.97
N THR A 281 29.71 22.41 16.96
CA THR A 281 30.44 22.89 15.77
C THR A 281 30.49 21.86 14.63
N THR A 282 30.54 20.57 14.96
CA THR A 282 30.52 19.48 13.96
C THR A 282 29.21 19.46 13.18
N GLU A 283 28.08 19.59 13.85
CA GLU A 283 26.76 19.63 13.23
C GLU A 283 26.57 20.91 12.41
N ALA A 284 27.06 22.04 12.90
CA ALA A 284 27.06 23.30 12.15
C ALA A 284 27.82 23.18 10.83
N GLN A 285 29.01 22.58 10.86
CA GLN A 285 29.83 22.38 9.65
C GLN A 285 29.19 21.35 8.70
N ARG A 286 28.64 20.27 9.23
CA ARG A 286 27.98 19.22 8.45
C ARG A 286 26.76 19.75 7.70
N ILE A 287 25.87 20.47 8.37
CA ILE A 287 24.68 21.04 7.72
C ILE A 287 25.05 22.07 6.68
N LYS A 288 26.07 22.90 6.95
CA LYS A 288 26.57 23.89 5.99
C LYS A 288 27.04 23.23 4.70
N GLN A 289 27.96 22.29 4.80
CA GLN A 289 28.52 21.59 3.63
C GLN A 289 27.44 20.88 2.82
N ARG A 290 26.52 20.19 3.51
CA ARG A 290 25.45 19.46 2.86
C ARG A 290 24.49 20.37 2.10
N VAL A 291 24.03 21.44 2.72
CA VAL A 291 23.04 22.35 2.10
C VAL A 291 23.65 23.15 0.98
N GLU A 292 24.91 23.63 1.13
CA GLU A 292 25.63 24.35 0.07
C GLU A 292 25.77 23.46 -1.18
N TYR A 293 26.15 22.19 -1.01
CA TYR A 293 26.23 21.21 -2.10
C TYR A 293 24.86 20.95 -2.75
N ASP A 294 23.82 20.70 -1.93
CA ASP A 294 22.46 20.44 -2.44
C ASP A 294 21.93 21.65 -3.23
N VAL A 295 22.18 22.89 -2.75
CA VAL A 295 21.75 24.12 -3.44
C VAL A 295 22.51 24.36 -4.74
N GLU A 296 23.81 24.04 -4.81
CA GLU A 296 24.57 24.12 -6.05
C GLU A 296 23.97 23.17 -7.11
N MET A 297 23.70 21.92 -6.74
CA MET A 297 23.02 20.97 -7.63
C MET A 297 21.65 21.46 -8.08
N ILE A 298 20.83 22.00 -7.17
CA ILE A 298 19.52 22.54 -7.51
C ILE A 298 19.62 23.69 -8.52
N LYS A 299 20.61 24.57 -8.39
CA LYS A 299 20.81 25.69 -9.32
C LYS A 299 21.27 25.24 -10.71
N GLU A 300 22.19 24.27 -10.77
CA GLU A 300 22.80 23.83 -12.03
C GLU A 300 21.94 22.78 -12.74
N LEU A 301 21.37 21.82 -11.99
CA LEU A 301 20.66 20.66 -12.54
C LEU A 301 19.15 20.72 -12.34
N GLY A 302 18.63 21.64 -11.50
CA GLY A 302 17.24 21.66 -11.07
C GLY A 302 16.86 20.56 -10.08
N TYR A 303 17.81 19.76 -9.61
CA TYR A 303 17.60 18.58 -8.77
C TYR A 303 18.79 18.34 -7.84
N CYS A 304 18.54 17.71 -6.68
CA CYS A 304 19.56 17.11 -5.83
C CYS A 304 19.06 15.82 -5.18
N PRO A 305 19.95 14.90 -4.75
CA PRO A 305 19.55 13.73 -3.95
C PRO A 305 18.87 14.15 -2.64
N GLY A 306 17.62 13.72 -2.44
CA GLY A 306 16.84 14.12 -1.28
C GLY A 306 16.15 15.49 -1.41
N ILE A 307 15.90 15.96 -2.64
CA ILE A 307 15.21 17.23 -2.92
C ILE A 307 13.85 17.34 -2.19
N GLU A 308 13.20 16.22 -1.90
CA GLU A 308 11.96 16.19 -1.15
C GLU A 308 12.08 16.80 0.26
N ASN A 309 13.27 16.82 0.86
CA ASN A 309 13.52 17.47 2.15
C ASN A 309 13.42 19.00 2.07
N TYR A 310 13.43 19.54 0.86
CA TYR A 310 13.27 20.97 0.56
C TYR A 310 11.87 21.30 0.01
N SER A 311 10.95 20.33 -0.08
CA SER A 311 9.62 20.49 -0.70
C SER A 311 8.83 21.68 -0.15
N ARG A 312 8.92 21.97 1.16
CA ARG A 312 8.26 23.12 1.78
C ARG A 312 8.61 24.45 1.09
N TYR A 313 9.87 24.63 0.72
CA TYR A 313 10.32 25.87 0.07
C TYR A 313 9.83 25.98 -1.37
N PHE A 314 9.82 24.87 -2.10
CA PHE A 314 9.32 24.82 -3.49
C PHE A 314 7.81 25.01 -3.56
N ASP A 315 7.07 24.44 -2.61
CA ASP A 315 5.61 24.59 -2.53
C ASP A 315 5.19 25.95 -1.96
N GLY A 316 6.09 26.70 -1.34
CA GLY A 316 5.78 27.95 -0.63
C GLY A 316 4.89 27.76 0.62
N ARG A 317 4.94 26.56 1.22
CA ARG A 317 4.14 26.21 2.39
C ARG A 317 4.72 26.82 3.68
N ALA A 318 3.83 27.19 4.61
CA ALA A 318 4.24 27.57 5.95
C ALA A 318 4.81 26.38 6.73
N GLU A 319 5.68 26.68 7.70
CA GLU A 319 6.25 25.66 8.59
C GLU A 319 5.15 24.88 9.32
N GLY A 320 5.33 23.57 9.45
CA GLY A 320 4.40 22.64 10.11
C GLY A 320 3.15 22.27 9.31
N THR A 321 2.92 22.90 8.13
CA THR A 321 1.79 22.53 7.29
C THR A 321 2.05 21.21 6.57
N ARG A 322 0.96 20.42 6.38
CA ARG A 322 1.05 19.17 5.66
C ARG A 322 1.43 19.36 4.19
N PRO A 323 2.14 18.42 3.56
CA PRO A 323 2.31 18.43 2.11
C PRO A 323 0.98 18.15 1.39
N PHE A 324 0.90 18.56 0.13
CA PHE A 324 -0.17 18.10 -0.75
C PHE A 324 -0.04 16.60 -0.98
N CYS A 325 -1.15 15.89 -0.99
CA CYS A 325 -1.21 14.46 -1.26
C CYS A 325 -2.23 14.17 -2.38
N LEU A 326 -2.39 12.92 -2.79
CA LEU A 326 -3.30 12.57 -3.89
C LEU A 326 -4.74 13.03 -3.62
N ILE A 327 -5.19 13.04 -2.37
CA ILE A 327 -6.56 13.47 -2.02
C ILE A 327 -6.82 14.93 -2.41
N ASP A 328 -5.79 15.79 -2.41
CA ASP A 328 -5.93 17.20 -2.80
C ASP A 328 -6.25 17.40 -4.30
N TYR A 329 -6.07 16.39 -5.11
CA TYR A 329 -6.41 16.40 -6.54
C TYR A 329 -7.87 16.00 -6.81
N PHE A 330 -8.55 15.42 -5.81
CA PHE A 330 -9.95 15.05 -5.93
C PHE A 330 -10.90 16.23 -5.75
N PRO A 331 -12.07 16.22 -6.39
CA PRO A 331 -13.13 17.19 -6.09
C PRO A 331 -13.67 16.95 -4.66
N LYS A 332 -14.22 17.98 -4.04
CA LYS A 332 -14.68 17.94 -2.64
C LYS A 332 -15.75 16.89 -2.33
N ASP A 333 -16.50 16.45 -3.32
CA ASP A 333 -17.60 15.49 -3.20
C ASP A 333 -17.19 14.05 -3.56
N TYR A 334 -15.88 13.77 -3.58
CA TYR A 334 -15.37 12.43 -3.83
C TYR A 334 -15.81 11.44 -2.74
N MET A 335 -15.79 10.17 -3.09
CA MET A 335 -16.04 9.06 -2.19
C MET A 335 -14.74 8.31 -1.87
N LEU A 336 -14.52 8.01 -0.58
CA LEU A 336 -13.41 7.20 -0.11
C LEU A 336 -13.90 5.80 0.23
N VAL A 337 -13.31 4.79 -0.38
CA VAL A 337 -13.51 3.38 -0.01
C VAL A 337 -12.21 2.88 0.63
N VAL A 338 -12.29 2.47 1.89
CA VAL A 338 -11.14 1.91 2.61
C VAL A 338 -11.30 0.40 2.66
N ASP A 339 -10.54 -0.31 1.82
CA ASP A 339 -10.58 -1.77 1.79
C ASP A 339 -9.71 -2.35 2.90
N GLU A 340 -10.16 -3.51 3.44
CA GLU A 340 -9.61 -4.13 4.66
C GLU A 340 -9.28 -3.07 5.74
N SER A 341 -10.28 -2.24 6.03
CA SER A 341 -10.16 -1.01 6.84
C SER A 341 -9.53 -1.25 8.21
N HIS A 342 -9.81 -2.41 8.82
CA HIS A 342 -9.24 -2.83 10.11
C HIS A 342 -7.70 -2.97 10.10
N VAL A 343 -7.06 -3.03 8.91
CA VAL A 343 -5.59 -3.03 8.71
C VAL A 343 -5.15 -1.69 8.16
N THR A 344 -5.85 -1.19 7.14
CA THR A 344 -5.49 0.05 6.43
C THR A 344 -5.47 1.26 7.37
N LEU A 345 -6.48 1.42 8.23
CA LEU A 345 -6.56 2.58 9.13
C LEU A 345 -5.48 2.59 10.22
N PRO A 346 -5.18 1.47 10.91
CA PRO A 346 -4.03 1.39 11.81
C PRO A 346 -2.68 1.70 11.11
N GLN A 347 -2.51 1.28 9.85
CA GLN A 347 -1.31 1.60 9.07
C GLN A 347 -1.21 3.12 8.82
N VAL A 348 -2.31 3.77 8.41
CA VAL A 348 -2.36 5.23 8.25
C VAL A 348 -2.01 5.95 9.57
N HIS A 349 -2.49 5.44 10.70
CA HIS A 349 -2.19 6.00 12.01
C HIS A 349 -0.70 5.88 12.37
N ALA A 350 -0.05 4.77 12.03
CA ALA A 350 1.34 4.48 12.39
C ALA A 350 2.38 5.22 11.52
N MET A 351 2.05 5.57 10.26
CA MET A 351 2.99 6.11 9.27
C MET A 351 3.72 7.37 9.73
N TYR A 352 3.00 8.29 10.36
CA TYR A 352 3.56 9.59 10.76
C TYR A 352 4.62 9.47 11.85
N GLY A 353 4.39 8.64 12.87
CA GLY A 353 5.28 8.52 14.02
C GLY A 353 6.68 8.03 13.65
N GLY A 354 6.74 7.04 12.77
CA GLY A 354 8.00 6.49 12.29
C GLY A 354 8.82 7.47 11.45
N ASP A 355 8.19 8.15 10.50
CA ASP A 355 8.86 9.15 9.65
C ASP A 355 9.36 10.34 10.49
N ARG A 356 8.58 10.81 11.45
CA ARG A 356 8.92 11.91 12.34
C ARG A 356 10.17 11.63 13.16
N ALA A 357 10.21 10.50 13.88
CA ALA A 357 11.35 10.16 14.75
C ALA A 357 12.66 10.10 13.96
N ARG A 358 12.63 9.50 12.76
CA ARG A 358 13.77 9.42 11.86
C ARG A 358 14.27 10.80 11.43
N LYS A 359 13.37 11.70 11.05
CA LYS A 359 13.70 13.05 10.60
C LYS A 359 14.13 13.99 11.73
N GLU A 360 13.59 13.80 12.93
CA GLU A 360 14.05 14.51 14.12
C GLU A 360 15.55 14.25 14.35
N ASN A 361 15.98 12.98 14.29
CA ASN A 361 17.41 12.63 14.40
C ASN A 361 18.25 13.27 13.29
N LEU A 362 17.81 13.23 12.01
CA LEU A 362 18.53 13.84 10.91
C LEU A 362 18.72 15.37 11.08
N VAL A 363 17.70 16.05 11.60
CA VAL A 363 17.76 17.49 11.88
C VAL A 363 18.61 17.78 13.11
N GLU A 364 18.42 17.03 14.19
CA GLU A 364 19.14 17.24 15.44
C GLU A 364 20.65 17.08 15.27
N TYR A 365 21.10 16.11 14.47
CA TYR A 365 22.52 15.84 14.25
C TYR A 365 23.09 16.51 12.98
N GLY A 366 22.39 17.51 12.42
CA GLY A 366 22.91 18.37 11.35
C GLY A 366 23.02 17.71 9.97
N PHE A 367 22.24 16.66 9.69
CA PHE A 367 22.19 16.05 8.36
C PHE A 367 21.15 16.71 7.46
N ARG A 368 20.08 17.29 8.02
CA ARG A 368 19.01 17.97 7.29
C ARG A 368 18.56 19.25 8.00
N LEU A 369 18.02 20.21 7.21
CA LEU A 369 17.37 21.39 7.74
C LEU A 369 16.04 21.04 8.43
N PRO A 370 15.54 21.86 9.36
CA PRO A 370 14.23 21.68 10.00
C PRO A 370 13.07 21.45 9.03
N ALA A 371 13.13 22.02 7.82
CA ALA A 371 12.13 21.84 6.76
C ALA A 371 11.95 20.39 6.31
N ALA A 372 12.95 19.53 6.51
CA ALA A 372 12.83 18.11 6.22
C ALA A 372 11.69 17.43 7.00
N LYS A 373 11.36 17.94 8.19
CA LYS A 373 10.23 17.45 9.01
C LYS A 373 8.86 17.73 8.40
N ASP A 374 8.77 18.70 7.48
CA ASP A 374 7.54 19.08 6.79
C ASP A 374 7.29 18.25 5.51
N ASN A 375 8.29 17.49 5.06
CA ASN A 375 8.10 16.43 4.06
C ASN A 375 7.70 15.13 4.78
N ARG A 376 6.45 14.95 5.07
CA ARG A 376 5.92 13.87 5.91
C ARG A 376 4.59 13.33 5.36
N PRO A 377 4.19 12.11 5.70
CA PRO A 377 2.82 11.68 5.45
C PRO A 377 1.84 12.57 6.23
N VAL A 378 0.59 12.54 5.82
CA VAL A 378 -0.48 13.18 6.60
C VAL A 378 -0.58 12.52 7.97
N THR A 379 -0.86 13.30 9.02
CA THR A 379 -1.22 12.77 10.33
C THR A 379 -2.62 12.14 10.26
N PHE A 380 -2.94 11.25 11.20
CA PHE A 380 -4.27 10.65 11.23
C PHE A 380 -5.39 11.69 11.37
N ALA A 381 -5.19 12.73 12.16
CA ALA A 381 -6.15 13.83 12.30
C ALA A 381 -6.34 14.64 11.01
N GLU A 382 -5.26 14.87 10.24
CA GLU A 382 -5.34 15.49 8.91
C GLU A 382 -6.05 14.58 7.91
N PHE A 383 -5.79 13.27 7.96
CA PHE A 383 -6.50 12.29 7.15
C PHE A 383 -8.00 12.29 7.42
N GLU A 384 -8.42 12.36 8.69
CA GLU A 384 -9.83 12.49 9.07
C GLU A 384 -10.49 13.76 8.51
N GLN A 385 -9.76 14.87 8.47
CA GLN A 385 -10.25 16.13 7.88
C GLN A 385 -10.38 16.06 6.36
N LEU A 386 -9.49 15.30 5.71
CA LEU A 386 -9.50 15.10 4.26
C LEU A 386 -10.58 14.10 3.82
N GLN A 387 -11.05 13.23 4.71
CA GLN A 387 -12.10 12.27 4.37
C GLN A 387 -13.39 12.97 3.95
N GLY A 388 -13.86 12.62 2.74
CA GLY A 388 -15.20 12.89 2.28
C GLY A 388 -16.19 11.84 2.79
N THR A 389 -17.17 11.48 1.93
CA THR A 389 -18.05 10.33 2.19
C THR A 389 -17.23 9.04 2.14
N SER A 390 -17.24 8.25 3.22
CA SER A 390 -16.38 7.08 3.38
C SER A 390 -17.18 5.79 3.53
N ILE A 391 -16.69 4.73 2.89
CA ILE A 391 -17.16 3.35 3.07
C ILE A 391 -15.98 2.52 3.60
N TYR A 392 -16.09 2.01 4.81
CA TYR A 392 -15.13 1.11 5.41
C TYR A 392 -15.54 -0.34 5.10
N VAL A 393 -14.70 -1.04 4.36
CA VAL A 393 -14.98 -2.42 3.92
C VAL A 393 -14.09 -3.36 4.72
N SER A 394 -14.70 -4.31 5.44
CA SER A 394 -13.94 -5.28 6.24
C SER A 394 -14.77 -6.53 6.52
N ALA A 395 -14.08 -7.66 6.67
CA ALA A 395 -14.70 -8.88 7.24
C ALA A 395 -14.76 -8.83 8.77
N THR A 396 -13.94 -8.01 9.39
CA THR A 396 -13.78 -7.86 10.85
C THR A 396 -13.55 -6.38 11.20
N PRO A 397 -14.58 -5.51 11.09
CA PRO A 397 -14.46 -4.09 11.41
C PRO A 397 -13.87 -3.86 12.81
N ALA A 398 -13.11 -2.80 12.98
CA ALA A 398 -12.52 -2.39 14.25
C ALA A 398 -13.37 -1.31 14.94
N ASP A 399 -12.97 -0.97 16.16
CA ASP A 399 -13.71 0.00 16.98
C ASP A 399 -13.80 1.38 16.32
N TYR A 400 -12.80 1.77 15.54
CA TYR A 400 -12.81 3.04 14.82
C TYR A 400 -13.95 3.10 13.80
N GLU A 401 -14.09 2.09 12.94
CA GLU A 401 -15.14 2.03 11.92
C GLU A 401 -16.52 1.99 12.57
N LEU A 402 -16.66 1.21 13.65
CA LEU A 402 -17.90 1.11 14.40
C LEU A 402 -18.30 2.43 15.05
N MET A 403 -17.34 3.11 15.65
CA MET A 403 -17.56 4.42 16.27
C MET A 403 -17.95 5.47 15.20
N LYS A 404 -17.26 5.50 14.05
CA LYS A 404 -17.54 6.48 12.98
C LYS A 404 -18.88 6.24 12.30
N SER A 405 -19.31 4.99 12.16
CA SER A 405 -20.62 4.64 11.61
C SER A 405 -21.74 4.58 12.68
N GLU A 406 -21.49 5.12 13.88
CA GLU A 406 -22.46 5.16 14.98
C GLU A 406 -23.04 3.77 15.34
N GLY A 407 -22.26 2.71 15.14
CA GLY A 407 -22.66 1.32 15.34
C GLY A 407 -23.53 0.75 14.22
N VAL A 408 -23.85 1.52 13.19
CA VAL A 408 -24.62 1.03 12.03
C VAL A 408 -23.69 0.28 11.08
N ILE A 409 -23.99 -1.00 10.88
CA ILE A 409 -23.23 -1.90 10.01
C ILE A 409 -24.15 -2.45 8.93
N VAL A 410 -23.69 -2.37 7.68
CA VAL A 410 -24.32 -3.08 6.56
C VAL A 410 -23.68 -4.46 6.46
N GLU A 411 -24.45 -5.52 6.69
CA GLU A 411 -23.95 -6.91 6.65
C GLU A 411 -24.09 -7.53 5.26
N GLN A 412 -23.02 -8.20 4.82
CA GLN A 412 -23.00 -9.00 3.59
C GLN A 412 -22.36 -10.35 3.89
N LEU A 413 -23.17 -11.31 4.34
CA LEU A 413 -22.74 -12.60 4.86
C LEU A 413 -22.92 -13.73 3.85
N ILE A 414 -23.86 -13.60 2.91
CA ILE A 414 -24.16 -14.63 1.91
C ILE A 414 -23.12 -14.61 0.79
N ARG A 415 -22.53 -15.78 0.50
CA ARG A 415 -21.66 -16.00 -0.65
C ARG A 415 -22.48 -16.44 -1.86
N PRO A 416 -22.33 -15.76 -3.00
CA PRO A 416 -22.99 -16.15 -4.25
C PRO A 416 -22.63 -17.56 -4.73
N THR A 417 -21.50 -18.12 -4.29
CA THR A 417 -21.05 -19.48 -4.59
C THR A 417 -21.77 -20.57 -3.79
N GLY A 418 -22.57 -20.20 -2.79
CA GLY A 418 -23.22 -21.13 -1.87
C GLY A 418 -22.26 -21.76 -0.85
N LEU A 419 -20.97 -21.42 -0.85
CA LEU A 419 -20.00 -21.95 0.11
C LEU A 419 -20.31 -21.50 1.53
N VAL A 420 -20.30 -22.44 2.46
CA VAL A 420 -20.58 -22.19 3.87
C VAL A 420 -19.29 -21.92 4.67
N ASP A 421 -19.40 -21.19 5.78
CA ASP A 421 -18.28 -21.04 6.70
C ASP A 421 -17.85 -22.41 7.25
N PRO A 422 -16.53 -22.66 7.43
CA PRO A 422 -16.06 -23.93 7.95
C PRO A 422 -16.50 -24.12 9.42
N PRO A 423 -16.76 -25.35 9.86
CA PRO A 423 -16.90 -25.63 11.28
C PRO A 423 -15.56 -25.39 11.98
N LEU A 424 -15.61 -24.86 13.22
CA LEU A 424 -14.47 -24.69 14.08
C LEU A 424 -14.54 -25.71 15.21
N GLU A 425 -13.59 -26.65 15.22
CA GLU A 425 -13.49 -27.70 16.23
C GLU A 425 -12.39 -27.35 17.23
N VAL A 426 -12.69 -27.50 18.54
CA VAL A 426 -11.69 -27.34 19.59
C VAL A 426 -11.20 -28.72 19.99
N ARG A 427 -9.87 -28.94 19.93
CA ARG A 427 -9.22 -30.17 20.36
C ARG A 427 -8.13 -29.86 21.40
N VAL A 428 -7.89 -30.79 22.33
CA VAL A 428 -6.89 -30.63 23.38
C VAL A 428 -5.49 -30.56 22.82
N THR A 429 -4.57 -29.84 23.50
CA THR A 429 -3.19 -29.72 23.06
C THR A 429 -2.36 -30.99 23.29
N ALA A 430 -2.82 -31.89 24.18
CA ALA A 430 -2.17 -33.18 24.39
C ALA A 430 -2.19 -33.99 23.07
N ASN A 431 -0.99 -34.37 22.59
CA ASN A 431 -0.77 -35.07 21.33
C ASN A 431 -1.26 -34.32 20.07
N GLN A 432 -1.30 -32.97 20.12
CA GLN A 432 -1.79 -32.13 19.01
C GLN A 432 -1.03 -32.37 17.68
N ILE A 433 0.26 -32.73 17.74
CA ILE A 433 1.06 -32.98 16.53
C ILE A 433 0.70 -34.31 15.90
N ASP A 434 0.45 -35.36 16.69
CA ASP A 434 0.04 -36.68 16.16
C ASP A 434 -1.36 -36.63 15.56
N ASP A 435 -2.31 -35.96 16.24
CA ASP A 435 -3.65 -35.69 15.73
C ASP A 435 -3.60 -34.86 14.44
N LEU A 436 -2.77 -33.83 14.39
CA LEU A 436 -2.56 -33.02 13.20
C LEU A 436 -1.99 -33.83 12.03
N LEU A 437 -1.04 -34.73 12.26
CA LEU A 437 -0.48 -35.61 11.22
C LEU A 437 -1.54 -36.53 10.64
N GLU A 438 -2.42 -37.08 11.48
CA GLU A 438 -3.53 -37.92 11.02
C GLU A 438 -4.51 -37.11 10.15
N GLU A 439 -4.83 -35.88 10.51
CA GLU A 439 -5.67 -34.99 9.72
C GLU A 439 -5.00 -34.56 8.40
N ILE A 440 -3.67 -34.30 8.41
CA ILE A 440 -2.91 -34.03 7.19
C ILE A 440 -2.98 -35.22 6.25
N ASP A 441 -2.72 -36.45 6.74
CA ASP A 441 -2.75 -37.66 5.92
C ASP A 441 -4.12 -37.89 5.26
N LYS A 442 -5.23 -37.61 5.99
CA LYS A 442 -6.58 -37.66 5.43
C LYS A 442 -6.76 -36.67 4.26
N ARG A 443 -6.29 -35.41 4.42
CA ARG A 443 -6.49 -34.37 3.40
C ARG A 443 -5.58 -34.56 2.19
N VAL A 444 -4.34 -34.98 2.41
CA VAL A 444 -3.39 -35.26 1.31
C VAL A 444 -3.86 -36.38 0.40
N LYS A 445 -4.57 -37.38 0.94
CA LYS A 445 -5.20 -38.45 0.12
C LYS A 445 -6.26 -37.91 -0.83
N ASP A 446 -6.92 -36.83 -0.49
CA ASP A 446 -7.94 -36.15 -1.30
C ASP A 446 -7.35 -35.05 -2.19
N ASP A 447 -5.99 -34.89 -2.23
CA ASP A 447 -5.24 -33.81 -2.88
C ASP A 447 -5.59 -32.41 -2.36
N ASP A 448 -6.06 -32.32 -1.15
CA ASP A 448 -6.37 -31.07 -0.47
C ASP A 448 -5.15 -30.49 0.25
N LYS A 449 -5.09 -29.16 0.41
CA LYS A 449 -3.98 -28.47 1.05
C LYS A 449 -4.33 -28.07 2.50
N VAL A 450 -3.28 -27.99 3.33
CA VAL A 450 -3.40 -27.72 4.77
C VAL A 450 -2.58 -26.50 5.16
N LEU A 451 -3.19 -25.59 5.93
CA LEU A 451 -2.49 -24.47 6.58
C LEU A 451 -2.33 -24.75 8.06
N VAL A 452 -1.12 -24.60 8.59
CA VAL A 452 -0.82 -24.74 10.02
C VAL A 452 -0.27 -23.42 10.56
N THR A 453 -0.92 -22.87 11.60
CA THR A 453 -0.46 -21.62 12.20
C THR A 453 0.14 -21.85 13.57
N THR A 454 1.36 -21.32 13.77
CA THR A 454 2.09 -21.34 15.04
C THR A 454 2.18 -19.95 15.65
N ILE A 455 2.67 -19.82 16.88
CA ILE A 455 2.83 -18.53 17.57
C ILE A 455 4.20 -17.90 17.29
N THR A 456 5.24 -18.71 17.10
CA THR A 456 6.62 -18.22 16.95
C THR A 456 7.27 -18.76 15.68
N LYS A 457 8.23 -17.97 15.12
CA LYS A 457 9.06 -18.38 13.98
C LYS A 457 9.78 -19.70 14.25
N ARG A 458 10.40 -19.82 15.41
CA ARG A 458 11.13 -21.03 15.82
C ARG A 458 10.22 -22.26 15.80
N MET A 459 9.00 -22.13 16.33
CA MET A 459 8.01 -23.22 16.33
C MET A 459 7.63 -23.63 14.90
N ALA A 460 7.45 -22.65 13.98
CA ALA A 460 7.17 -22.93 12.57
C ALA A 460 8.32 -23.72 11.90
N GLU A 461 9.56 -23.28 12.14
CA GLU A 461 10.75 -23.96 11.59
C GLU A 461 10.95 -25.36 12.16
N GLU A 462 10.80 -25.53 13.48
CA GLU A 462 10.93 -26.83 14.13
C GLU A 462 9.84 -27.80 13.68
N LEU A 463 8.61 -27.33 13.53
CA LEU A 463 7.50 -28.13 13.03
C LEU A 463 7.71 -28.53 11.57
N SER A 464 8.17 -27.62 10.70
CA SER A 464 8.51 -27.93 9.33
C SER A 464 9.59 -28.99 9.24
N LYS A 465 10.67 -28.89 10.01
CA LYS A 465 11.73 -29.91 10.10
C LYS A 465 11.21 -31.24 10.60
N TYR A 466 10.26 -31.24 11.52
CA TYR A 466 9.64 -32.47 12.01
C TYR A 466 8.80 -33.12 10.90
N PHE A 467 7.99 -32.34 10.16
CA PHE A 467 7.21 -32.83 9.04
C PHE A 467 8.08 -33.43 7.93
N ASP A 468 9.22 -32.82 7.62
CA ASP A 468 10.19 -33.38 6.68
C ASP A 468 10.70 -34.76 7.10
N ARG A 469 10.97 -34.94 8.42
CA ARG A 469 11.45 -36.24 8.97
C ARG A 469 10.42 -37.36 8.86
N VAL A 470 9.14 -37.01 8.99
CA VAL A 470 8.03 -37.98 8.88
C VAL A 470 7.50 -38.12 7.45
N GLY A 471 8.11 -37.43 6.48
CA GLY A 471 7.81 -37.56 5.06
C GLY A 471 6.62 -36.72 4.57
N VAL A 472 6.18 -35.73 5.33
CA VAL A 472 5.13 -34.78 4.91
C VAL A 472 5.75 -33.68 4.05
N ARG A 473 5.25 -33.53 2.80
CA ARG A 473 5.68 -32.45 1.90
C ARG A 473 5.18 -31.12 2.43
N ASN A 474 6.10 -30.28 2.91
CA ASN A 474 5.75 -29.03 3.53
C ASN A 474 6.70 -27.89 3.20
N ARG A 475 6.26 -26.66 3.46
CA ARG A 475 7.06 -25.43 3.45
C ARG A 475 6.63 -24.56 4.63
N TYR A 476 7.50 -23.66 5.07
CA TYR A 476 7.15 -22.68 6.09
C TYR A 476 7.30 -21.24 5.59
N ILE A 477 6.48 -20.33 6.13
CA ILE A 477 6.54 -18.89 5.86
C ILE A 477 6.57 -18.12 7.18
N HIS A 478 7.50 -17.16 7.27
CA HIS A 478 7.53 -16.16 8.35
C HIS A 478 7.90 -14.77 7.80
N SER A 479 8.03 -13.77 8.68
CA SER A 479 8.27 -12.37 8.30
C SER A 479 9.58 -12.14 7.53
N ASP A 480 10.57 -13.01 7.69
CA ASP A 480 11.90 -12.84 7.10
C ASP A 480 12.04 -13.53 5.73
N VAL A 481 10.99 -14.24 5.28
CA VAL A 481 10.91 -14.79 3.92
C VAL A 481 10.66 -13.65 2.95
N ASP A 482 11.52 -13.51 1.94
CA ASP A 482 11.41 -12.49 0.91
C ASP A 482 10.07 -12.59 0.15
N THR A 483 9.61 -11.46 -0.38
CA THR A 483 8.31 -11.37 -1.05
C THR A 483 8.23 -12.23 -2.30
N LEU A 484 9.30 -12.28 -3.09
CA LEU A 484 9.35 -13.13 -4.28
C LEU A 484 9.32 -14.61 -3.90
N GLU A 485 10.08 -14.99 -2.88
CA GLU A 485 10.07 -16.35 -2.34
C GLU A 485 8.69 -16.72 -1.79
N ARG A 486 8.01 -15.77 -1.12
CA ARG A 486 6.63 -15.97 -0.63
C ARG A 486 5.66 -16.25 -1.78
N ILE A 487 5.72 -15.48 -2.88
CA ILE A 487 4.88 -15.69 -4.06
C ILE A 487 5.17 -17.07 -4.64
N GLN A 488 6.44 -17.43 -4.79
CA GLN A 488 6.84 -18.74 -5.29
C GLN A 488 6.34 -19.89 -4.42
N ILE A 489 6.45 -19.78 -3.09
CA ILE A 489 5.92 -20.78 -2.15
C ILE A 489 4.40 -20.96 -2.34
N LEU A 490 3.65 -19.88 -2.55
CA LEU A 490 2.21 -19.96 -2.76
C LEU A 490 1.85 -20.57 -4.13
N GLU A 491 2.62 -20.28 -5.17
CA GLU A 491 2.47 -20.90 -6.48
C GLU A 491 2.82 -22.39 -6.44
N ASP A 492 3.88 -22.77 -5.73
CA ASP A 492 4.27 -24.15 -5.50
C ASP A 492 3.20 -24.92 -4.74
N LEU A 493 2.54 -24.30 -3.72
CA LEU A 493 1.40 -24.90 -3.03
C LEU A 493 0.23 -25.17 -3.99
N ARG A 494 -0.11 -24.18 -4.84
CA ARG A 494 -1.18 -24.31 -5.85
C ARG A 494 -0.83 -25.37 -6.92
N ALA A 495 0.44 -25.44 -7.30
CA ALA A 495 0.94 -26.45 -8.24
C ALA A 495 1.04 -27.86 -7.63
N GLY A 496 0.77 -28.01 -6.31
CA GLY A 496 0.85 -29.29 -5.62
C GLY A 496 2.27 -29.81 -5.37
N MET A 497 3.28 -28.92 -5.43
CA MET A 497 4.67 -29.29 -5.12
C MET A 497 4.84 -29.71 -3.66
N PHE A 498 3.97 -29.22 -2.79
CA PHE A 498 3.85 -29.63 -1.40
C PHE A 498 2.39 -29.49 -0.93
N ASP A 499 2.06 -30.01 0.26
CA ASP A 499 0.68 -30.14 0.73
C ASP A 499 0.40 -29.31 1.98
N VAL A 500 1.42 -29.02 2.77
CA VAL A 500 1.27 -28.35 4.06
C VAL A 500 2.08 -27.06 4.08
N LEU A 501 1.41 -25.94 4.37
CA LEU A 501 2.06 -24.67 4.59
C LEU A 501 2.01 -24.31 6.08
N VAL A 502 3.19 -24.16 6.69
CA VAL A 502 3.34 -23.78 8.10
C VAL A 502 3.71 -22.30 8.20
N GLY A 503 3.11 -21.55 9.12
CA GLY A 503 3.52 -20.16 9.32
C GLY A 503 3.04 -19.51 10.60
N VAL A 504 3.69 -18.40 10.97
CA VAL A 504 3.36 -17.65 12.17
C VAL A 504 2.19 -16.72 11.93
N ASN A 505 2.22 -16.01 10.84
CA ASN A 505 1.20 -15.04 10.44
C ASN A 505 0.83 -15.26 8.97
N LEU A 506 0.06 -16.30 8.73
CA LEU A 506 -0.50 -16.59 7.39
C LEU A 506 -1.69 -15.68 7.06
N LEU A 507 -1.91 -14.65 7.88
CA LEU A 507 -3.08 -13.77 7.86
C LEU A 507 -2.94 -12.58 6.94
N ARG A 508 -1.77 -12.34 6.32
CA ARG A 508 -1.64 -11.19 5.46
C ARG A 508 -2.66 -11.29 4.34
N GLU A 509 -3.49 -10.29 4.24
CA GLU A 509 -4.62 -10.13 3.35
C GLU A 509 -4.14 -10.31 1.89
N GLY A 510 -5.05 -10.75 1.02
CA GLY A 510 -4.73 -10.99 -0.40
C GLY A 510 -4.36 -12.45 -0.75
N LEU A 511 -4.27 -13.38 0.21
CA LEU A 511 -4.08 -14.79 -0.08
C LEU A 511 -5.41 -15.46 -0.40
N ASP A 512 -5.62 -15.77 -1.67
CA ASP A 512 -6.74 -16.58 -2.14
C ASP A 512 -6.28 -18.01 -2.41
N LEU A 513 -6.62 -18.93 -1.51
CA LEU A 513 -6.20 -20.32 -1.55
C LEU A 513 -7.43 -21.25 -1.50
N PRO A 514 -8.17 -21.40 -2.61
CA PRO A 514 -9.36 -22.24 -2.67
C PRO A 514 -9.04 -23.75 -2.52
N GLU A 515 -7.77 -24.11 -2.58
CA GLU A 515 -7.27 -25.48 -2.42
C GLU A 515 -7.17 -25.92 -0.95
N VAL A 516 -7.26 -24.96 -0.02
CA VAL A 516 -7.09 -25.23 1.42
C VAL A 516 -8.36 -25.77 2.02
N ALA A 517 -8.33 -27.05 2.40
CA ALA A 517 -9.43 -27.73 3.06
C ALA A 517 -9.30 -27.74 4.60
N LEU A 518 -8.10 -27.67 5.14
CA LEU A 518 -7.88 -27.67 6.59
C LEU A 518 -7.03 -26.48 7.02
N VAL A 519 -7.46 -25.82 8.07
CA VAL A 519 -6.69 -24.83 8.80
C VAL A 519 -6.51 -25.30 10.25
N ALA A 520 -5.29 -25.55 10.65
CA ALA A 520 -4.93 -25.95 12.02
C ALA A 520 -4.28 -24.78 12.76
N ILE A 521 -4.83 -24.44 13.92
CA ILE A 521 -4.33 -23.34 14.76
C ILE A 521 -3.78 -23.95 16.05
N LEU A 522 -2.46 -24.02 16.17
CA LEU A 522 -1.80 -24.51 17.36
C LEU A 522 -1.83 -23.45 18.48
N ASP A 523 -1.93 -23.92 19.72
CA ASP A 523 -1.98 -23.04 20.90
C ASP A 523 -3.02 -21.90 20.76
N ALA A 524 -4.23 -22.23 20.36
CA ALA A 524 -5.29 -21.25 20.07
C ALA A 524 -5.76 -20.51 21.33
N ASP A 525 -5.51 -21.05 22.52
CA ASP A 525 -5.84 -20.46 23.83
C ASP A 525 -4.78 -19.48 24.36
N LYS A 526 -3.65 -19.34 23.69
CA LYS A 526 -2.61 -18.35 24.07
C LYS A 526 -3.02 -16.97 23.56
N GLU A 527 -3.95 -16.33 24.29
CA GLU A 527 -4.44 -15.00 23.88
C GLU A 527 -3.32 -13.98 23.66
N GLY A 528 -3.44 -13.19 22.60
CA GLY A 528 -2.48 -12.19 22.19
C GLY A 528 -2.76 -11.68 20.78
N PHE A 529 -1.82 -10.94 20.22
CA PHE A 529 -1.97 -10.33 18.89
C PHE A 529 -2.33 -11.34 17.78
N LEU A 530 -1.80 -12.58 17.86
CA LEU A 530 -2.03 -13.63 16.86
C LEU A 530 -3.23 -14.56 17.18
N ARG A 531 -3.85 -14.42 18.35
CA ARG A 531 -4.94 -15.30 18.83
C ARG A 531 -6.12 -14.50 19.42
N ASN A 532 -6.33 -13.28 18.93
CA ASN A 532 -7.52 -12.49 19.26
C ASN A 532 -8.68 -12.87 18.31
N VAL A 533 -9.88 -12.38 18.60
CA VAL A 533 -11.12 -12.60 17.82
C VAL A 533 -10.89 -12.38 16.31
N ARG A 534 -10.25 -11.25 15.96
CA ARG A 534 -10.04 -10.86 14.57
C ARG A 534 -9.11 -11.84 13.85
N SER A 535 -7.99 -12.15 14.49
CA SER A 535 -7.00 -13.09 13.94
C SER A 535 -7.60 -14.48 13.73
N LEU A 536 -8.29 -15.01 14.73
CA LEU A 536 -8.93 -16.32 14.63
C LEU A 536 -9.99 -16.36 13.51
N THR A 537 -10.83 -15.31 13.40
CA THR A 537 -11.86 -15.22 12.37
C THR A 537 -11.24 -15.16 10.94
N GLN A 538 -10.16 -14.43 10.78
CA GLN A 538 -9.48 -14.30 9.48
C GLN A 538 -8.77 -15.59 9.07
N ILE A 539 -8.09 -16.24 10.02
CA ILE A 539 -7.43 -17.54 9.79
C ILE A 539 -8.48 -18.58 9.39
N ALA A 540 -9.57 -18.68 10.16
CA ALA A 540 -10.68 -19.58 9.87
C ALA A 540 -11.29 -19.32 8.46
N GLY A 541 -11.39 -18.06 8.07
CA GLY A 541 -11.89 -17.65 6.76
C GLY A 541 -11.07 -18.16 5.57
N ARG A 542 -9.84 -18.63 5.78
CA ARG A 542 -9.01 -19.23 4.70
C ARG A 542 -9.55 -20.57 4.22
N ALA A 543 -10.16 -21.37 5.10
CA ALA A 543 -10.83 -22.62 4.72
C ALA A 543 -12.25 -22.40 4.14
N ALA A 544 -12.80 -21.18 4.20
CA ALA A 544 -14.18 -20.89 3.78
C ALA A 544 -14.39 -20.89 2.24
N ARG A 545 -13.36 -21.10 1.46
CA ARG A 545 -13.42 -21.22 -0.02
C ARG A 545 -13.43 -22.65 -0.50
N HIS A 546 -13.24 -23.60 0.40
CA HIS A 546 -13.29 -25.03 0.11
C HIS A 546 -14.64 -25.60 0.54
N SER A 547 -15.23 -26.48 -0.28
CA SER A 547 -16.55 -27.08 0.00
C SER A 547 -16.56 -27.96 1.25
N GLN A 548 -15.41 -28.55 1.59
CA GLN A 548 -15.18 -29.38 2.78
C GLN A 548 -14.20 -28.71 3.76
N GLY A 549 -14.19 -27.36 3.77
CA GLY A 549 -13.32 -26.61 4.66
C GLY A 549 -13.59 -26.91 6.13
N ASN A 550 -12.52 -27.15 6.90
CA ASN A 550 -12.56 -27.38 8.34
C ASN A 550 -11.47 -26.56 9.06
N VAL A 551 -11.72 -26.21 10.32
CA VAL A 551 -10.74 -25.50 11.16
C VAL A 551 -10.61 -26.22 12.48
N ILE A 552 -9.39 -26.53 12.88
CA ILE A 552 -9.07 -27.15 14.16
C ILE A 552 -8.33 -26.13 15.04
N LEU A 553 -8.89 -25.88 16.21
CA LEU A 553 -8.31 -25.03 17.25
C LEU A 553 -7.73 -25.94 18.35
N TYR A 554 -6.41 -26.09 18.40
CA TYR A 554 -5.77 -26.83 19.48
C TYR A 554 -5.67 -25.94 20.71
N ALA A 555 -6.40 -26.28 21.77
CA ALA A 555 -6.52 -25.49 22.98
C ALA A 555 -6.95 -26.35 24.16
N ASP A 556 -6.40 -26.09 25.34
CA ASP A 556 -6.82 -26.75 26.58
C ASP A 556 -7.98 -25.99 27.25
N THR A 557 -8.11 -24.70 26.96
CA THR A 557 -9.20 -23.85 27.45
C THR A 557 -9.82 -23.06 26.31
N CYS A 558 -11.16 -22.98 26.29
CA CYS A 558 -11.85 -22.16 25.30
C CYS A 558 -11.91 -20.71 25.77
N THR A 559 -11.11 -19.85 25.17
CA THR A 559 -11.07 -18.41 25.49
C THR A 559 -12.29 -17.66 24.93
N ASP A 560 -12.51 -16.43 25.41
CA ASP A 560 -13.61 -15.59 24.92
C ASP A 560 -13.44 -15.25 23.42
N SER A 561 -12.21 -15.06 22.99
CA SER A 561 -11.88 -14.85 21.56
C SER A 561 -12.25 -16.07 20.70
N MET A 562 -11.96 -17.28 21.17
CA MET A 562 -12.33 -18.51 20.48
C MET A 562 -13.84 -18.69 20.45
N ARG A 563 -14.50 -18.50 21.59
CA ARG A 563 -15.98 -18.63 21.72
C ARG A 563 -16.70 -17.72 20.73
N TYR A 564 -16.29 -16.45 20.69
CA TYR A 564 -16.85 -15.48 19.75
C TYR A 564 -16.62 -15.89 18.29
N ALA A 565 -15.41 -16.32 17.93
CA ALA A 565 -15.11 -16.77 16.56
C ALA A 565 -15.95 -17.98 16.14
N ILE A 566 -16.15 -18.96 17.04
CA ILE A 566 -17.00 -20.14 16.82
C ILE A 566 -18.46 -19.73 16.64
N GLU A 567 -19.00 -18.89 17.53
CA GLU A 567 -20.39 -18.42 17.46
C GLU A 567 -20.65 -17.65 16.14
N GLN A 568 -19.74 -16.76 15.74
CA GLN A 568 -19.89 -16.03 14.48
C GLN A 568 -19.80 -16.94 13.26
N SER A 569 -18.89 -17.92 13.25
CA SER A 569 -18.81 -18.89 12.17
C SER A 569 -20.10 -19.70 12.06
N ASN A 570 -20.64 -20.20 13.18
CA ASN A 570 -21.89 -20.95 13.22
C ASN A 570 -23.09 -20.10 12.73
N ARG A 571 -23.21 -18.85 13.20
CA ARG A 571 -24.25 -17.92 12.74
C ARG A 571 -24.21 -17.72 11.22
N ARG A 572 -23.01 -17.49 10.68
CA ARG A 572 -22.80 -17.30 9.22
C ARG A 572 -23.12 -18.57 8.45
N ARG A 573 -22.68 -19.72 8.97
CA ARG A 573 -22.96 -21.04 8.39
C ARG A 573 -24.48 -21.31 8.33
N GLU A 574 -25.19 -21.10 9.41
CA GLU A 574 -26.66 -21.31 9.47
C GLU A 574 -27.39 -20.39 8.48
N LYS A 575 -27.01 -19.10 8.41
CA LYS A 575 -27.58 -18.14 7.45
C LYS A 575 -27.35 -18.59 6.02
N GLN A 576 -26.15 -19.03 5.68
CA GLN A 576 -25.81 -19.50 4.33
C GLN A 576 -26.53 -20.80 3.98
N VAL A 577 -26.60 -21.76 4.89
CA VAL A 577 -27.30 -23.03 4.66
C VAL A 577 -28.81 -22.78 4.44
N ARG A 578 -29.43 -21.92 5.22
CA ARG A 578 -30.83 -21.53 5.03
C ARG A 578 -31.05 -20.91 3.66
N TYR A 579 -30.21 -19.93 3.28
CA TYR A 579 -30.27 -19.31 1.96
C TYR A 579 -30.13 -20.34 0.83
N ASN A 580 -29.16 -21.26 0.95
CA ASN A 580 -28.94 -22.31 -0.04
C ASN A 580 -30.17 -23.21 -0.21
N MET A 581 -30.82 -23.60 0.91
CA MET A 581 -32.03 -24.42 0.88
C MET A 581 -33.20 -23.68 0.21
N GLU A 582 -33.43 -22.42 0.57
CA GLU A 582 -34.48 -21.57 0.02
C GLU A 582 -34.37 -21.35 -1.49
N HIS A 583 -33.12 -21.25 -1.99
CA HIS A 583 -32.83 -20.95 -3.39
C HIS A 583 -32.36 -22.16 -4.23
N GLY A 584 -32.35 -23.36 -3.64
CA GLY A 584 -31.90 -24.58 -4.31
C GLY A 584 -30.44 -24.55 -4.75
N MET A 585 -29.60 -23.81 -4.02
CA MET A 585 -28.18 -23.64 -4.35
C MET A 585 -27.33 -24.79 -3.83
N LEU A 586 -26.50 -25.36 -4.70
CA LEU A 586 -25.46 -26.30 -4.30
C LEU A 586 -24.14 -25.54 -4.12
N PRO A 587 -23.41 -25.76 -3.01
CA PRO A 587 -22.08 -25.18 -2.83
C PRO A 587 -21.15 -25.58 -3.99
N ARG A 588 -20.60 -24.59 -4.68
CA ARG A 588 -19.65 -24.82 -5.77
C ARG A 588 -18.30 -24.22 -5.38
N ARG A 589 -17.21 -24.99 -5.57
CA ARG A 589 -15.88 -24.39 -5.51
C ARG A 589 -15.88 -23.15 -6.40
N ALA A 590 -15.29 -22.06 -5.93
CA ALA A 590 -15.07 -20.88 -6.76
C ALA A 590 -14.20 -21.31 -7.96
N GLN A 591 -14.84 -21.61 -9.08
CA GLN A 591 -14.10 -21.79 -10.34
C GLN A 591 -13.65 -20.39 -10.75
N LYS A 592 -12.34 -20.18 -10.89
CA LYS A 592 -11.86 -19.10 -11.74
C LYS A 592 -12.54 -19.31 -13.09
N SER A 593 -13.37 -18.36 -13.53
CA SER A 593 -13.87 -18.32 -14.90
C SER A 593 -12.66 -18.56 -15.82
N GLY A 594 -12.79 -19.51 -16.75
CA GLY A 594 -11.71 -20.16 -17.50
C GLY A 594 -10.82 -19.27 -18.41
N THR A 595 -10.62 -18.03 -18.05
CA THR A 595 -9.59 -17.10 -18.53
C THR A 595 -8.57 -16.75 -17.45
N GLY A 596 -8.58 -17.45 -16.32
CA GLY A 596 -7.76 -17.21 -15.15
C GLY A 596 -6.48 -18.04 -15.03
N GLN A 597 -5.84 -18.38 -16.13
CA GLN A 597 -4.38 -18.39 -16.10
C GLN A 597 -3.97 -16.94 -15.89
N SER A 598 -3.58 -16.69 -14.63
CA SER A 598 -3.04 -15.40 -14.21
C SER A 598 -3.68 -14.21 -14.92
N THR A 599 -4.78 -13.71 -14.36
CA THR A 599 -5.23 -12.34 -14.65
C THR A 599 -4.11 -11.35 -14.29
N LEU A 600 -3.06 -11.79 -13.61
CA LEU A 600 -1.78 -11.12 -13.45
C LEU A 600 -0.87 -11.28 -14.68
N LEU A 601 -1.04 -12.30 -15.52
CA LEU A 601 -0.19 -12.58 -16.70
C LEU A 601 -0.91 -12.47 -18.06
N SER A 602 -2.25 -12.39 -18.13
CA SER A 602 -2.97 -12.36 -19.41
C SER A 602 -3.68 -11.04 -19.74
N ALA A 603 -3.70 -10.07 -18.86
CA ALA A 603 -3.83 -8.69 -19.29
C ALA A 603 -2.45 -8.22 -19.82
N ARG A 604 -2.00 -8.84 -20.89
CA ARG A 604 -0.91 -8.32 -21.72
C ARG A 604 -1.36 -6.98 -22.31
N THR A 605 -1.35 -5.98 -21.50
CA THR A 605 -1.17 -4.55 -21.76
C THR A 605 -1.25 -3.86 -20.39
N ASP A 606 -0.14 -3.44 -19.89
CA ASP A 606 0.17 -2.37 -18.95
C ASP A 606 0.27 -2.61 -17.44
N VAL A 607 -0.07 -3.78 -16.85
CA VAL A 607 0.11 -3.96 -15.39
C VAL A 607 0.57 -5.36 -14.94
N PRO A 608 0.52 -6.44 -15.73
CA PRO A 608 0.74 -7.80 -15.22
C PRO A 608 2.19 -8.18 -14.90
N GLU A 609 3.16 -7.64 -15.61
CA GLU A 609 4.58 -7.86 -15.29
C GLU A 609 5.03 -7.08 -14.06
N ILE A 610 4.29 -6.01 -13.74
CA ILE A 610 4.57 -5.09 -12.65
C ILE A 610 4.29 -5.73 -11.28
N ALA A 611 3.22 -6.50 -11.13
CA ALA A 611 2.84 -7.09 -9.84
C ALA A 611 3.66 -8.32 -9.46
N ALA A 612 4.27 -9.00 -10.43
CA ALA A 612 5.05 -10.23 -10.21
C ALA A 612 6.54 -9.98 -9.89
N SER A 613 7.05 -8.76 -10.14
CA SER A 613 8.48 -8.45 -10.04
C SER A 613 8.89 -7.60 -8.84
N TYR A 614 8.01 -7.39 -7.82
CA TYR A 614 8.31 -6.43 -6.75
C TYR A 614 8.63 -7.06 -5.40
N PRO A 615 9.83 -6.80 -4.84
CA PRO A 615 10.05 -6.83 -3.40
C PRO A 615 9.31 -5.63 -2.79
N LEU A 616 8.43 -5.88 -1.81
CA LEU A 616 7.62 -4.85 -1.15
C LEU A 616 8.52 -3.95 -0.28
N ALA A 617 8.85 -2.77 -0.81
CA ALA A 617 9.43 -1.69 0.01
C ALA A 617 8.51 -1.30 1.21
N GLU A 618 7.22 -1.64 1.16
CA GLU A 618 6.26 -1.41 2.24
C GLU A 618 6.48 -2.33 3.45
N ASP A 619 7.03 -3.53 3.27
CA ASP A 619 7.42 -4.39 4.40
C ASP A 619 8.65 -3.82 5.14
N HIS A 620 9.52 -3.04 4.48
CA HIS A 620 10.57 -2.29 5.14
C HIS A 620 10.04 -1.08 5.93
N TYR A 621 8.91 -0.48 5.54
CA TYR A 621 8.25 0.53 6.40
C TYR A 621 7.72 -0.08 7.69
N MET A 622 7.18 -1.30 7.66
CA MET A 622 6.77 -2.00 8.87
C MET A 622 7.97 -2.54 9.65
N ALA A 623 9.02 -3.01 8.97
CA ALA A 623 10.27 -3.40 9.63
C ALA A 623 11.01 -2.17 10.21
N ALA A 624 10.98 -1.02 9.54
CA ALA A 624 11.49 0.24 10.09
C ALA A 624 10.63 0.75 11.26
N ALA A 625 9.31 0.53 11.24
CA ALA A 625 8.43 0.83 12.38
C ALA A 625 8.63 -0.14 13.55
N ASP A 626 8.93 -1.41 13.30
CA ASP A 626 9.28 -2.39 14.34
C ASP A 626 10.69 -2.17 14.87
N VAL A 627 11.64 -1.80 14.03
CA VAL A 627 12.96 -1.33 14.45
C VAL A 627 12.83 -0.03 15.25
N GLN A 628 11.90 0.87 14.89
CA GLN A 628 11.64 2.10 15.64
C GLN A 628 10.82 1.90 16.91
N ARG A 629 10.01 0.84 17.04
CA ARG A 629 9.47 0.44 18.35
C ARG A 629 10.57 0.05 19.34
N THR A 630 11.69 -0.44 18.84
CA THR A 630 12.91 -0.66 19.65
C THR A 630 13.63 0.66 19.96
N TYR A 631 13.44 1.73 19.16
CA TYR A 631 14.09 3.04 19.32
C TYR A 631 13.21 4.13 19.95
N ALA A 632 11.88 4.01 19.91
CA ALA A 632 10.97 4.98 20.54
C ALA A 632 10.84 4.81 22.07
N ALA A 633 11.37 3.73 22.61
CA ALA A 633 11.61 3.62 24.05
C ALA A 633 13.01 4.16 24.32
N SER A 634 13.14 5.45 24.69
CA SER A 634 14.21 5.89 25.57
C SER A 634 13.96 5.29 26.97
N GLU A 635 13.90 3.96 27.01
CA GLU A 635 14.00 3.25 28.28
C GLU A 635 15.40 3.55 28.80
N ASN A 636 15.44 4.14 30.00
CA ASN A 636 16.66 4.37 30.75
C ASN A 636 17.48 3.07 30.68
N ILE A 637 18.77 3.17 30.40
CA ILE A 637 19.67 2.01 30.23
C ILE A 637 19.59 1.08 31.47
N ASP A 638 19.18 1.62 32.63
CA ASP A 638 18.90 0.89 33.83
C ASP A 638 17.69 -0.04 33.71
N THR A 639 16.61 0.43 33.10
CA THR A 639 15.41 -0.40 32.83
C THR A 639 15.69 -1.52 31.84
N LEU A 640 16.58 -1.30 30.88
CA LEU A 640 17.00 -2.34 29.92
C LEU A 640 17.88 -3.41 30.61
N ILE A 641 18.73 -3.01 31.52
CA ILE A 641 19.55 -3.92 32.34
C ILE A 641 18.67 -4.77 33.24
N ASP A 642 17.70 -4.15 33.94
CA ASP A 642 16.77 -4.85 34.81
C ASP A 642 15.89 -5.83 34.02
N LYS A 643 15.41 -5.45 32.85
CA LYS A 643 14.64 -6.33 31.97
C LYS A 643 15.47 -7.51 31.45
N ALA A 644 16.72 -7.28 31.06
CA ALA A 644 17.61 -8.34 30.63
C ALA A 644 17.91 -9.33 31.80
N ARG A 645 17.96 -8.81 33.06
CA ARG A 645 18.10 -9.63 34.26
C ARG A 645 16.86 -10.49 34.52
N GLU A 646 15.66 -9.89 34.44
CA GLU A 646 14.40 -10.62 34.61
C GLU A 646 14.21 -11.70 33.53
N ASP A 647 14.54 -11.41 32.29
CA ASP A 647 14.48 -12.38 31.20
C ASP A 647 15.50 -13.51 31.38
N MET A 648 16.70 -13.21 31.86
CA MET A 648 17.70 -14.20 32.21
C MET A 648 17.20 -15.13 33.34
N GLU A 649 16.64 -14.55 34.40
CA GLU A 649 16.10 -15.33 35.53
C GLU A 649 14.91 -16.19 35.13
N ARG A 650 14.06 -15.67 34.25
CA ARG A 650 12.90 -16.40 33.70
C ARG A 650 13.36 -17.57 32.81
N ALA A 651 14.34 -17.36 31.95
CA ALA A 651 14.94 -18.42 31.16
C ALA A 651 15.66 -19.48 32.00
N ALA A 652 16.34 -19.05 33.04
CA ALA A 652 16.98 -19.99 33.99
C ALA A 652 15.95 -20.84 34.78
N LYS A 653 14.84 -20.25 35.20
CA LYS A 653 13.71 -20.97 35.84
C LYS A 653 13.04 -21.97 34.93
N SER A 654 12.98 -21.67 33.62
CA SER A 654 12.45 -22.57 32.58
C SER A 654 13.48 -23.60 32.09
N LEU A 655 14.67 -23.67 32.68
CA LEU A 655 15.79 -24.55 32.32
C LEU A 655 16.33 -24.34 30.90
N ASP A 656 16.04 -23.17 30.28
CA ASP A 656 16.62 -22.76 28.99
C ASP A 656 17.95 -22.04 29.22
N PHE A 657 19.00 -22.84 29.49
CA PHE A 657 20.33 -22.31 29.79
C PHE A 657 21.00 -21.57 28.64
N LEU A 658 20.61 -21.84 27.39
CA LEU A 658 21.09 -21.13 26.19
C LEU A 658 20.48 -19.72 26.09
N ALA A 659 19.19 -19.58 26.32
CA ALA A 659 18.54 -18.28 26.39
C ALA A 659 19.04 -17.48 27.60
N ALA A 660 19.19 -18.11 28.77
CA ALA A 660 19.74 -17.47 29.97
C ALA A 660 21.15 -16.91 29.72
N ALA A 661 22.02 -17.67 29.05
CA ALA A 661 23.35 -17.19 28.67
C ALA A 661 23.31 -15.96 27.72
N LYS A 662 22.44 -15.94 26.73
CA LYS A 662 22.26 -14.79 25.82
C LYS A 662 21.76 -13.53 26.53
N PHE A 663 20.80 -13.67 27.45
CA PHE A 663 20.30 -12.53 28.23
C PHE A 663 21.36 -12.02 29.24
N ARG A 664 22.17 -12.91 29.81
CA ARG A 664 23.30 -12.54 30.65
C ARG A 664 24.34 -11.73 29.84
N ASP A 665 24.73 -12.21 28.66
CA ASP A 665 25.71 -11.54 27.80
C ASP A 665 25.20 -10.17 27.37
N ARG A 666 23.90 -10.06 27.03
CA ARG A 666 23.24 -8.77 26.72
C ARG A 666 23.20 -7.83 27.93
N MET A 667 22.98 -8.35 29.14
CA MET A 667 23.02 -7.55 30.37
C MET A 667 24.44 -6.99 30.61
N TYR A 668 25.47 -7.77 30.36
CA TYR A 668 26.87 -7.31 30.49
C TYR A 668 27.23 -6.26 29.43
N GLU A 669 26.75 -6.40 28.17
CA GLU A 669 26.92 -5.39 27.14
C GLU A 669 26.25 -4.05 27.53
N LEU A 670 25.04 -4.10 28.05
CA LEU A 670 24.32 -2.91 28.51
C LEU A 670 25.01 -2.27 29.76
N GLN A 671 25.55 -3.06 30.66
CA GLN A 671 26.34 -2.59 31.82
C GLN A 671 27.63 -1.89 31.35
N LYS A 672 28.30 -2.46 30.34
CA LYS A 672 29.51 -1.87 29.76
C LYS A 672 29.22 -0.54 29.06
N LEU A 673 28.14 -0.48 28.30
CA LEU A 673 27.63 0.76 27.67
C LEU A 673 27.28 1.83 28.72
N LYS A 674 26.70 1.43 29.86
CA LYS A 674 26.41 2.34 30.96
C LYS A 674 27.68 2.89 31.61
N GLU A 675 28.72 2.07 31.75
CA GLU A 675 30.01 2.50 32.28
C GLU A 675 30.78 3.41 31.31
N GLU A 676 30.69 3.14 30.02
CA GLU A 676 31.27 3.99 28.95
C GLU A 676 30.56 5.36 28.87
N ASN A 677 29.22 5.39 28.97
CA ASN A 677 28.45 6.62 29.08
C ASN A 677 28.64 7.43 30.37
N ARG A 678 29.20 6.83 31.42
CA ARG A 678 29.57 7.54 32.66
C ARG A 678 30.98 8.14 32.62
N LYS A 679 31.83 7.67 31.71
CA LYS A 679 33.23 8.11 31.57
C LYS A 679 33.42 9.16 30.44
N GLY A 680 32.41 9.39 29.59
CA GLY A 680 32.32 10.48 28.62
C GLY A 680 31.47 11.60 29.16
#